data_bbed64f5cee1b6b5e9d05647b09e3b59
#
_entry.id   bbed64f5cee1b6b5e9d05647b09e3b59
#
_cell.length_a   1.000
_cell.length_b   1.000
_cell.length_c   1.000
_cell.angle_alpha   90.00
_cell.angle_beta   90.00
_cell.angle_gamma   90.00
#
_symmetry.space_group_name_H-M   'P 1'
#
loop_
_entity.id
_entity.type
_entity.pdbx_description
1 polymer ?
#
loop_
_entity_poly.entity_id
_entity_poly.type
_entity_poly.pdbx_seq_one_letter_code
_entity_poly.pdbx_strand_id
1 'polypeptide(L)'
;MKKPFRLHTLHPLAIAVLGACPQAHAQAQAQTTAAAPIDPTLLAAASSASGGVVVISGQRAAAQAPLPSTVESVSAQQIDETINSVTSAGVLQYLPSVHVRERYIGDRNAILVMRVNSSVSSAQTTVYGDGLLLSNFLNNSFSTAPRWAMVSPEEIDHVDVIYGPFSAQYPGNSAGGVVKLVTRDPKRFEAHVAVDGFTEHFKEYGTDARFSGGHASVALGNAAGDWTYWLAADHLDSHSHPQTFGNTTAKTGAPAAAGSFTVVDSADVYRDIDTSGKPRIIVSATGIDHLVQDMGKLKLGYRFSPAVKLSYTLGLWQNQSDGTVDSYLRNAAGATVYNAGPTMANPYKYLRIDGLDTTVSAAVPGSSHSEHWMQGLTLNASTGQVDWEMVASVYDQKKDITRTATPTNGLDSGLGDVRPGGQLTVVDGTGWTNIDLRGQWRAGEGSLAGHTLSFGLHHDRYQLASVTYGTAAAPIADWLTSETGTLNTNSYGKTRTDAVYLQDEWRFAPGWALIAGGRQERWTASDGSNFNAANAAPNPKTLVYADRSQSNFSPKLHLAWQASPAMALRASIGKGVRYPTVAEMFQTFNGPGGIKTNDPNLKPEQVLSSEWVVQQQWDNAMLRGSFFTENKRDALISQTDVTVTPNLSSIQNVDQVRTQGLEIAGQAAQFGLAGFELNGSLTYTHSLITRDSRNPGLEGTAQPRIPDWRATLVGTWHASDALSASLAYRYSGAQHNALFNTTTQQYNDVNPNVYGAVSRFSVFDAKLLYRVSREWSASLGINNLGNFKYYVNPNPYPQRTFFAGLKYDL
;
A
#
# COMPACT_ATOMS: atom_id res chain seq x y z
N MET A 1 -15.33 -33.47 18.42
CA MET A 1 -16.80 -33.49 18.18
C MET A 1 -17.12 -32.39 17.18
N LYS A 2 -17.63 -32.78 16.00
CA LYS A 2 -17.92 -31.82 14.93
C LYS A 2 -19.10 -30.92 15.34
N LYS A 3 -18.85 -29.60 15.47
CA LYS A 3 -19.92 -28.60 15.55
C LYS A 3 -20.40 -28.28 14.13
N PRO A 4 -21.72 -28.12 13.90
CA PRO A 4 -22.25 -27.79 12.59
C PRO A 4 -21.93 -26.35 12.22
N PHE A 5 -21.58 -26.15 10.97
CA PHE A 5 -21.45 -24.86 10.29
C PHE A 5 -22.74 -24.04 10.51
N ARG A 6 -22.66 -22.93 11.21
CA ARG A 6 -23.70 -21.91 11.21
C ARG A 6 -23.39 -20.95 10.06
N LEU A 7 -24.23 -20.97 9.02
CA LEU A 7 -24.34 -19.85 8.09
C LEU A 7 -24.67 -18.61 8.93
N HIS A 8 -23.73 -17.69 9.00
CA HIS A 8 -24.05 -16.34 9.47
C HIS A 8 -24.96 -15.70 8.42
N THR A 9 -26.11 -15.31 8.86
CA THR A 9 -27.15 -14.64 8.07
C THR A 9 -26.53 -13.40 7.40
N LEU A 10 -26.56 -13.40 6.07
CA LEU A 10 -26.33 -12.22 5.25
C LEU A 10 -27.19 -11.07 5.80
N HIS A 11 -26.55 -9.94 6.10
CA HIS A 11 -27.25 -8.74 6.54
C HIS A 11 -28.31 -8.35 5.50
N PRO A 12 -29.49 -7.88 5.89
CA PRO A 12 -30.62 -7.66 4.97
C PRO A 12 -30.41 -6.58 3.90
N LEU A 13 -29.28 -5.87 3.88
CA LEU A 13 -28.98 -4.88 2.84
C LEU A 13 -28.63 -5.49 1.47
N ALA A 14 -28.13 -6.74 1.42
CA ALA A 14 -27.80 -7.40 0.15
C ALA A 14 -29.02 -7.97 -0.58
N ILE A 15 -30.13 -8.21 0.12
CA ILE A 15 -31.34 -8.83 -0.45
C ILE A 15 -32.33 -7.81 -1.01
N ALA A 16 -32.27 -6.55 -0.59
CA ALA A 16 -33.22 -5.51 -1.05
C ALA A 16 -32.97 -5.01 -2.49
N VAL A 17 -31.81 -5.31 -3.10
CA VAL A 17 -31.46 -4.83 -4.46
C VAL A 17 -31.97 -5.77 -5.56
N LEU A 18 -32.32 -7.01 -5.27
CA LEU A 18 -32.77 -7.98 -6.27
C LEU A 18 -34.30 -7.99 -6.54
N GLY A 19 -35.08 -7.16 -5.82
CA GLY A 19 -36.53 -7.16 -5.87
C GLY A 19 -37.23 -6.11 -6.73
N ALA A 20 -36.54 -5.22 -7.41
CA ALA A 20 -37.14 -4.10 -8.14
C ALA A 20 -36.68 -4.00 -9.60
N CYS A 21 -37.04 -5.00 -10.42
CA CYS A 21 -37.03 -4.85 -11.88
C CYS A 21 -38.46 -4.91 -12.43
N PRO A 22 -39.02 -3.82 -12.94
CA PRO A 22 -40.22 -3.90 -13.77
C PRO A 22 -39.82 -4.37 -15.17
N GLN A 23 -40.52 -5.40 -15.64
CA GLN A 23 -40.43 -5.90 -17.02
C GLN A 23 -40.91 -4.84 -18.01
N ALA A 24 -40.00 -4.29 -18.79
CA ALA A 24 -40.32 -3.50 -19.96
C ALA A 24 -39.91 -4.30 -21.21
N HIS A 25 -40.92 -4.90 -21.86
CA HIS A 25 -40.78 -5.44 -23.21
C HIS A 25 -40.75 -4.27 -24.20
N ALA A 26 -39.63 -4.04 -24.88
CA ALA A 26 -39.58 -3.21 -26.06
C ALA A 26 -39.01 -4.02 -27.23
N GLN A 27 -39.81 -4.19 -28.24
CA GLN A 27 -39.43 -4.76 -29.53
C GLN A 27 -38.48 -3.77 -30.24
N ALA A 28 -37.26 -4.18 -30.52
CA ALA A 28 -36.34 -3.44 -31.38
C ALA A 28 -36.32 -4.06 -32.78
N GLN A 29 -36.76 -3.31 -33.78
CA GLN A 29 -36.56 -3.61 -35.20
C GLN A 29 -35.10 -3.32 -35.56
N ALA A 30 -34.46 -4.31 -36.17
CA ALA A 30 -33.12 -4.19 -36.70
C ALA A 30 -33.11 -3.34 -37.96
N GLN A 31 -32.40 -2.20 -37.95
CA GLN A 31 -31.92 -1.54 -39.13
C GLN A 31 -30.40 -1.70 -39.24
N THR A 32 -29.99 -2.49 -40.23
CA THR A 32 -28.58 -2.61 -40.65
C THR A 32 -28.18 -1.36 -41.41
N THR A 33 -27.32 -0.54 -40.83
CA THR A 33 -26.55 0.46 -41.57
C THR A 33 -25.10 0.00 -41.64
N ALA A 34 -24.61 -0.18 -42.87
CA ALA A 34 -23.24 -0.54 -43.19
C ALA A 34 -22.27 0.56 -42.66
N ALA A 35 -21.25 0.16 -41.92
CA ALA A 35 -20.17 1.05 -41.51
C ALA A 35 -19.30 1.45 -42.71
N ALA A 36 -19.10 2.75 -42.91
CA ALA A 36 -18.14 3.28 -43.86
C ALA A 36 -16.71 2.97 -43.43
N PRO A 37 -15.77 2.72 -44.36
CA PRO A 37 -14.38 2.42 -44.01
C PRO A 37 -13.71 3.65 -43.36
N ILE A 38 -13.04 3.44 -42.24
CA ILE A 38 -12.27 4.46 -41.53
C ILE A 38 -10.99 4.76 -42.34
N ASP A 39 -10.78 6.02 -42.65
CA ASP A 39 -9.60 6.53 -43.37
C ASP A 39 -8.34 6.35 -42.48
N PRO A 40 -7.32 5.60 -42.93
CA PRO A 40 -6.11 5.34 -42.18
C PRO A 40 -5.25 6.59 -41.92
N THR A 41 -5.49 7.72 -42.60
CA THR A 41 -4.76 8.97 -42.36
C THR A 41 -5.15 9.69 -41.06
N LEU A 42 -6.33 9.41 -40.49
CA LEU A 42 -6.76 9.97 -39.18
C LEU A 42 -6.10 9.29 -37.98
N LEU A 43 -5.61 8.07 -38.12
CA LEU A 43 -4.88 7.36 -37.07
C LEU A 43 -3.42 7.83 -36.91
N ALA A 44 -2.81 8.33 -38.00
CA ALA A 44 -1.43 8.82 -37.95
C ALA A 44 -1.30 10.24 -37.37
N ALA A 45 -2.34 11.05 -37.40
CA ALA A 45 -2.32 12.42 -36.89
C ALA A 45 -2.52 12.51 -35.37
N ALA A 46 -3.06 11.47 -34.70
CA ALA A 46 -3.30 11.44 -33.27
C ALA A 46 -2.08 10.98 -32.46
N SER A 47 -1.09 10.34 -33.09
CA SER A 47 0.09 9.79 -32.39
C SER A 47 1.26 10.76 -32.26
N SER A 48 1.26 11.92 -32.90
CA SER A 48 2.43 12.80 -32.99
C SER A 48 2.48 13.95 -31.98
N ALA A 49 1.51 14.09 -31.09
CA ALA A 49 1.37 15.32 -30.31
C ALA A 49 1.33 15.18 -28.77
N SER A 50 1.65 14.03 -28.18
CA SER A 50 1.61 13.92 -26.73
C SER A 50 2.87 13.24 -26.20
N GLY A 51 3.56 13.93 -25.30
CA GLY A 51 4.69 13.41 -24.54
C GLY A 51 4.32 12.08 -23.88
N GLY A 52 4.84 11.03 -24.44
CA GLY A 52 4.94 9.64 -24.05
C GLY A 52 4.14 9.11 -22.88
N VAL A 53 2.83 8.95 -23.04
CA VAL A 53 2.09 7.98 -22.25
C VAL A 53 2.23 6.63 -22.96
N VAL A 54 2.84 5.66 -22.31
CA VAL A 54 2.85 4.28 -22.78
C VAL A 54 1.50 3.69 -22.39
N VAL A 55 0.59 3.62 -23.35
CA VAL A 55 -0.69 2.91 -23.16
C VAL A 55 -0.46 1.47 -23.60
N ILE A 56 -0.46 0.58 -22.65
CA ILE A 56 -0.53 -0.86 -22.93
C ILE A 56 -1.98 -1.14 -23.31
N SER A 57 -2.23 -1.38 -24.59
CA SER A 57 -3.49 -1.69 -25.26
C SER A 57 -4.80 -1.37 -24.50
N GLY A 58 -5.36 -0.19 -24.72
CA GLY A 58 -6.69 0.24 -24.28
C GLY A 58 -7.03 1.57 -24.92
N GLN A 59 -8.28 1.82 -25.28
CA GLN A 59 -8.71 3.08 -25.87
C GLN A 59 -8.41 4.24 -24.90
N ARG A 60 -7.67 5.21 -25.39
CA ARG A 60 -7.25 6.39 -24.65
C ARG A 60 -8.46 7.23 -24.24
N ALA A 61 -8.65 7.46 -22.94
CA ALA A 61 -9.54 8.51 -22.44
C ALA A 61 -9.05 9.89 -22.89
N ALA A 62 -9.98 10.86 -22.98
CA ALA A 62 -9.74 12.23 -23.48
C ALA A 62 -8.42 12.82 -22.98
N ALA A 63 -7.74 13.55 -23.87
CA ALA A 63 -6.38 14.09 -23.69
C ALA A 63 -6.14 14.69 -22.31
N GLN A 64 -5.50 13.92 -21.43
CA GLN A 64 -4.91 14.47 -20.21
C GLN A 64 -3.73 15.38 -20.58
N ALA A 65 -3.51 16.42 -19.76
CA ALA A 65 -2.33 17.27 -19.91
C ALA A 65 -1.07 16.42 -19.98
N PRO A 66 -0.12 16.73 -20.85
CA PRO A 66 1.14 16.01 -20.91
C PRO A 66 1.85 16.11 -19.56
N LEU A 67 2.15 14.96 -18.98
CA LEU A 67 2.87 14.89 -17.72
C LEU A 67 4.37 14.86 -18.01
N PRO A 68 5.19 15.64 -17.29
CA PRO A 68 6.64 15.65 -17.43
C PRO A 68 7.32 14.42 -16.81
N SER A 69 6.57 13.33 -16.64
CA SER A 69 6.98 12.11 -15.95
C SER A 69 6.82 10.90 -16.84
N THR A 70 7.56 9.84 -16.56
CA THR A 70 7.26 8.52 -17.06
C THR A 70 5.93 8.04 -16.47
N VAL A 71 5.04 7.51 -17.29
CA VAL A 71 3.74 6.95 -16.90
C VAL A 71 3.63 5.52 -17.40
N GLU A 72 3.21 4.62 -16.54
CA GLU A 72 2.80 3.26 -16.86
C GLU A 72 1.32 3.08 -16.57
N SER A 73 0.63 2.32 -17.41
CA SER A 73 -0.79 2.05 -17.24
C SER A 73 -1.08 0.56 -17.33
N VAL A 74 -2.05 0.09 -16.55
CA VAL A 74 -2.61 -1.26 -16.68
C VAL A 74 -4.13 -1.15 -16.84
N SER A 75 -4.68 -1.80 -17.88
CA SER A 75 -6.10 -1.79 -18.17
C SER A 75 -6.86 -2.87 -17.39
N ALA A 76 -8.19 -2.73 -17.27
CA ALA A 76 -9.08 -3.75 -16.71
C ALA A 76 -8.88 -5.11 -17.38
N GLN A 77 -8.77 -5.14 -18.73
CA GLN A 77 -8.52 -6.39 -19.46
C GLN A 77 -7.22 -7.07 -19.05
N GLN A 78 -6.12 -6.32 -18.91
CA GLN A 78 -4.84 -6.88 -18.47
C GLN A 78 -4.90 -7.38 -17.03
N ILE A 79 -5.62 -6.68 -16.14
CA ILE A 79 -5.87 -7.13 -14.77
C ILE A 79 -6.58 -8.48 -14.81
N ASP A 80 -7.66 -8.58 -15.57
CA ASP A 80 -8.45 -9.82 -15.68
C ASP A 80 -7.63 -10.99 -16.28
N GLU A 81 -6.75 -10.73 -17.23
CA GLU A 81 -6.00 -11.78 -17.94
C GLU A 81 -4.72 -12.22 -17.21
N THR A 82 -4.11 -11.35 -16.38
CA THR A 82 -2.76 -11.62 -15.87
C THR A 82 -2.65 -11.69 -14.35
N ILE A 83 -3.57 -11.08 -13.61
CA ILE A 83 -3.42 -10.86 -12.17
C ILE A 83 -4.38 -11.74 -11.37
N ASN A 84 -3.83 -12.50 -10.43
CA ASN A 84 -4.61 -13.25 -9.43
C ASN A 84 -4.68 -12.40 -8.16
N SER A 85 -5.63 -11.50 -8.07
CA SER A 85 -5.84 -10.68 -6.88
C SER A 85 -7.32 -10.32 -6.74
N VAL A 86 -7.76 -10.30 -5.51
CA VAL A 86 -9.10 -9.85 -5.08
C VAL A 86 -9.04 -8.47 -4.40
N THR A 87 -7.89 -7.78 -4.48
CA THR A 87 -7.68 -6.45 -3.90
C THR A 87 -7.16 -5.47 -4.94
N SER A 88 -7.53 -4.19 -4.85
CA SER A 88 -7.01 -3.14 -5.72
C SER A 88 -5.51 -2.87 -5.50
N ALA A 89 -4.95 -3.24 -4.37
CA ALA A 89 -3.51 -3.21 -4.12
C ALA A 89 -2.75 -4.18 -5.02
N GLY A 90 -3.27 -5.40 -5.17
CA GLY A 90 -2.63 -6.46 -5.96
C GLY A 90 -2.58 -6.19 -7.46
N VAL A 91 -3.44 -5.30 -8.01
CA VAL A 91 -3.44 -4.99 -9.46
C VAL A 91 -2.15 -4.31 -9.94
N LEU A 92 -1.32 -3.82 -9.02
CA LEU A 92 -0.06 -3.14 -9.32
C LEU A 92 1.16 -4.07 -9.42
N GLN A 93 1.02 -5.36 -9.10
CA GLN A 93 2.15 -6.25 -8.79
C GLN A 93 3.15 -6.49 -9.92
N TYR A 94 2.79 -6.28 -11.19
CA TYR A 94 3.67 -6.50 -12.34
C TYR A 94 4.17 -5.21 -13.01
N LEU A 95 3.76 -4.04 -12.50
CA LEU A 95 4.22 -2.77 -13.02
C LEU A 95 5.72 -2.53 -12.74
N PRO A 96 6.46 -1.87 -13.66
CA PRO A 96 7.87 -1.61 -13.52
C PRO A 96 8.21 -0.90 -12.20
N SER A 97 9.21 -1.40 -11.47
CA SER A 97 9.70 -0.79 -10.22
C SER A 97 8.64 -0.48 -9.17
N VAL A 98 7.50 -1.14 -9.23
CA VAL A 98 6.43 -1.08 -8.24
C VAL A 98 6.45 -2.33 -7.38
N HIS A 99 6.26 -2.19 -6.08
CA HIS A 99 6.11 -3.30 -5.15
C HIS A 99 5.03 -2.97 -4.13
N VAL A 100 4.03 -3.82 -4.06
CA VAL A 100 3.01 -3.77 -3.03
C VAL A 100 3.32 -4.83 -1.99
N ARG A 101 3.50 -4.40 -0.74
CA ARG A 101 3.79 -5.28 0.39
C ARG A 101 2.47 -5.80 0.97
N GLU A 102 1.80 -6.69 0.27
CA GLU A 102 0.62 -7.41 0.75
C GLU A 102 1.10 -8.73 1.38
N ARG A 103 1.00 -8.84 2.71
CA ARG A 103 1.53 -9.99 3.48
C ARG A 103 0.63 -11.21 3.39
N TYR A 104 -0.65 -11.01 3.21
CA TYR A 104 -1.70 -12.02 2.99
C TYR A 104 -2.86 -11.36 2.25
N ILE A 105 -3.74 -12.13 1.66
CA ILE A 105 -4.87 -11.62 0.87
C ILE A 105 -5.82 -10.84 1.77
N GLY A 106 -6.08 -9.57 1.42
CA GLY A 106 -6.88 -8.64 2.21
C GLY A 106 -6.09 -7.86 3.26
N ASP A 107 -4.76 -7.90 3.24
CA ASP A 107 -3.93 -7.11 4.16
C ASP A 107 -4.22 -5.61 4.04
N ARG A 108 -4.93 -5.05 5.03
CA ARG A 108 -5.23 -3.61 5.10
C ARG A 108 -3.98 -2.71 5.16
N ASN A 109 -2.82 -3.31 5.44
CA ASN A 109 -1.53 -2.64 5.54
C ASN A 109 -0.62 -2.92 4.34
N ALA A 110 -1.19 -3.13 3.14
CA ALA A 110 -0.46 -3.31 1.90
C ALA A 110 0.21 -2.01 1.45
N ILE A 111 1.48 -1.82 1.81
CA ILE A 111 2.24 -0.61 1.51
C ILE A 111 2.70 -0.62 0.06
N LEU A 112 2.56 0.52 -0.61
CA LEU A 112 3.08 0.76 -1.94
C LEU A 112 4.49 1.34 -1.88
N VAL A 113 5.40 0.73 -2.61
CA VAL A 113 6.79 1.14 -2.76
C VAL A 113 7.10 1.35 -4.24
N MET A 114 7.72 2.45 -4.58
CA MET A 114 8.15 2.75 -5.94
C MET A 114 9.65 3.05 -5.99
N ARG A 115 10.33 2.51 -7.01
CA ARG A 115 11.76 2.74 -7.34
C ARG A 115 12.71 2.83 -6.13
N VAL A 116 12.80 4.02 -5.53
CA VAL A 116 13.83 4.46 -4.58
C VAL A 116 13.33 4.50 -3.13
N ASN A 117 12.11 4.05 -2.87
CA ASN A 117 11.51 4.10 -1.54
C ASN A 117 11.72 2.79 -0.79
N SER A 118 11.96 2.90 0.51
CA SER A 118 12.04 1.74 1.41
C SER A 118 10.67 1.07 1.56
N SER A 119 10.66 -0.25 1.74
CA SER A 119 9.44 -1.04 1.92
C SER A 119 8.63 -0.75 3.19
N VAL A 120 9.01 0.27 3.95
CA VAL A 120 8.26 0.79 5.11
C VAL A 120 7.91 2.27 4.99
N SER A 121 8.21 2.89 3.84
CA SER A 121 8.01 4.32 3.62
C SER A 121 6.69 4.58 2.89
N SER A 122 5.57 4.58 3.61
CA SER A 122 4.22 4.78 3.05
C SER A 122 3.94 6.24 2.63
N ALA A 123 4.64 7.21 3.22
CA ALA A 123 4.36 8.64 3.02
C ALA A 123 5.19 9.30 1.90
N GLN A 124 5.65 8.53 0.92
CA GLN A 124 6.42 9.02 -0.23
C GLN A 124 5.73 8.81 -1.58
N THR A 125 4.58 8.15 -1.60
CA THR A 125 3.80 7.88 -2.81
C THR A 125 2.34 8.23 -2.56
N THR A 126 1.74 8.97 -3.49
CA THR A 126 0.35 9.38 -3.39
C THR A 126 -0.55 8.46 -4.21
N VAL A 127 -1.65 8.00 -3.64
CA VAL A 127 -2.65 7.15 -4.29
C VAL A 127 -3.99 7.88 -4.30
N TYR A 128 -4.61 7.94 -5.48
CA TYR A 128 -5.94 8.50 -5.69
C TYR A 128 -6.89 7.46 -6.26
N GLY A 129 -8.17 7.51 -5.85
CA GLY A 129 -9.28 6.84 -6.51
C GLY A 129 -10.23 7.89 -7.10
N ASP A 130 -10.35 7.97 -8.43
CA ASP A 130 -11.11 9.01 -9.14
C ASP A 130 -10.78 10.45 -8.70
N GLY A 131 -9.51 10.70 -8.39
CA GLY A 131 -9.03 11.99 -7.88
C GLY A 131 -9.16 12.18 -6.36
N LEU A 132 -9.90 11.33 -5.65
CA LEU A 132 -10.03 11.37 -4.19
C LEU A 132 -8.80 10.76 -3.52
N LEU A 133 -8.26 11.41 -2.50
CA LEU A 133 -7.02 11.01 -1.84
C LEU A 133 -7.21 9.76 -0.96
N LEU A 134 -6.58 8.65 -1.35
CA LEU A 134 -6.58 7.39 -0.60
C LEU A 134 -5.33 7.19 0.27
N SER A 135 -4.26 7.95 0.04
CA SER A 135 -3.03 7.84 0.83
C SER A 135 -3.23 8.25 2.27
N ASN A 136 -2.75 7.43 3.17
CA ASN A 136 -2.77 7.68 4.61
C ASN A 136 -1.45 8.31 5.07
N PHE A 137 -1.34 9.63 4.99
CA PHE A 137 -0.15 10.37 5.44
C PHE A 137 -0.19 10.79 6.93
N LEU A 138 -0.96 10.06 7.73
CA LEU A 138 -0.92 10.22 9.19
C LEU A 138 0.37 9.71 9.82
N ASN A 139 0.98 8.69 9.24
CA ASN A 139 2.29 8.16 9.63
C ASN A 139 3.08 7.71 8.39
N ASN A 140 4.37 7.46 8.57
CA ASN A 140 5.26 6.85 7.60
C ASN A 140 5.74 5.50 8.15
N SER A 141 4.91 4.49 8.06
CA SER A 141 5.15 3.19 8.67
C SER A 141 4.50 2.05 7.88
N PHE A 142 4.86 0.82 8.24
CA PHE A 142 4.27 -0.38 7.66
C PHE A 142 2.78 -0.61 8.01
N SER A 143 2.18 0.21 8.85
CA SER A 143 0.76 0.13 9.24
C SER A 143 -0.12 1.23 8.65
N THR A 144 0.42 2.12 7.84
CA THR A 144 -0.30 3.26 7.25
C THR A 144 -0.33 3.19 5.73
N ALA A 145 -0.84 2.09 5.21
CA ALA A 145 -1.05 1.89 3.77
C ALA A 145 -2.16 2.81 3.22
N PRO A 146 -2.19 3.05 1.90
CA PRO A 146 -3.34 3.64 1.23
C PRO A 146 -4.62 2.85 1.52
N ARG A 147 -5.76 3.52 1.45
CA ARG A 147 -7.08 2.93 1.71
C ARG A 147 -7.63 2.21 0.48
N TRP A 148 -6.92 1.14 0.11
CA TRP A 148 -7.17 0.34 -1.09
C TRP A 148 -8.60 -0.17 -1.19
N ALA A 149 -9.17 -0.64 -0.08
CA ALA A 149 -10.52 -1.22 -0.02
C ALA A 149 -11.66 -0.22 -0.34
N MET A 150 -11.36 1.07 -0.57
CA MET A 150 -12.33 2.04 -1.09
C MET A 150 -12.58 1.90 -2.60
N VAL A 151 -11.85 1.02 -3.28
CA VAL A 151 -12.02 0.70 -4.71
C VAL A 151 -11.88 -0.80 -4.88
N SER A 152 -12.90 -1.48 -5.38
CA SER A 152 -12.79 -2.90 -5.74
C SER A 152 -12.11 -3.09 -7.09
N PRO A 153 -11.45 -4.22 -7.36
CA PRO A 153 -10.83 -4.49 -8.66
C PRO A 153 -11.80 -4.36 -9.85
N GLU A 154 -13.05 -4.78 -9.69
CA GLU A 154 -14.07 -4.80 -10.74
C GLU A 154 -14.55 -3.42 -11.14
N GLU A 155 -14.37 -2.42 -10.28
CA GLU A 155 -14.68 -1.03 -10.60
C GLU A 155 -13.63 -0.38 -11.48
N ILE A 156 -12.40 -0.93 -11.52
CA ILE A 156 -11.26 -0.31 -12.19
C ILE A 156 -11.43 -0.40 -13.72
N ASP A 157 -11.33 0.74 -14.39
CA ASP A 157 -11.16 0.85 -15.83
C ASP A 157 -9.68 0.72 -16.22
N HIS A 158 -8.84 1.50 -15.53
CA HIS A 158 -7.38 1.43 -15.65
C HIS A 158 -6.69 2.01 -14.41
N VAL A 159 -5.41 1.70 -14.28
CA VAL A 159 -4.55 2.31 -13.25
C VAL A 159 -3.37 2.98 -13.92
N ASP A 160 -3.12 4.24 -13.56
CA ASP A 160 -1.93 4.97 -13.99
C ASP A 160 -0.93 5.09 -12.87
N VAL A 161 0.34 4.84 -13.17
CA VAL A 161 1.47 5.03 -12.27
C VAL A 161 2.44 6.06 -12.85
N ILE A 162 2.61 7.16 -12.14
CA ILE A 162 3.41 8.32 -12.53
C ILE A 162 4.67 8.35 -11.66
N TYR A 163 5.84 8.30 -12.28
CA TYR A 163 7.12 8.20 -11.57
C TYR A 163 7.77 9.54 -11.31
N GLY A 164 8.28 9.72 -10.09
CA GLY A 164 9.09 10.85 -9.67
C GLY A 164 8.35 12.18 -9.48
N PRO A 165 9.01 13.19 -8.92
CA PRO A 165 8.41 14.46 -8.54
C PRO A 165 8.50 15.50 -9.68
N PHE A 166 8.23 15.17 -10.93
CA PHE A 166 8.50 16.03 -12.07
C PHE A 166 7.34 16.96 -12.47
N SER A 167 6.11 16.71 -12.01
CA SER A 167 4.97 17.60 -12.22
C SER A 167 4.74 18.52 -11.04
N ALA A 168 4.45 19.80 -11.28
CA ALA A 168 4.09 20.77 -10.25
C ALA A 168 2.67 20.56 -9.70
N GLN A 169 1.85 19.79 -10.40
CA GLN A 169 0.45 19.50 -10.04
C GLN A 169 0.34 18.69 -8.73
N TYR A 170 1.30 17.79 -8.46
CA TYR A 170 1.22 16.88 -7.32
C TYR A 170 1.93 17.42 -6.07
N PRO A 171 1.40 17.09 -4.86
CA PRO A 171 1.98 17.54 -3.59
C PRO A 171 3.35 16.94 -3.31
N GLY A 172 4.09 17.52 -2.36
CA GLY A 172 5.45 17.10 -2.02
C GLY A 172 5.58 15.66 -1.54
N ASN A 173 4.57 15.12 -0.85
CA ASN A 173 4.55 13.71 -0.41
C ASN A 173 4.41 12.70 -1.55
N SER A 174 4.37 13.15 -2.81
CA SER A 174 4.48 12.31 -4.02
C SER A 174 5.89 12.25 -4.61
N ALA A 175 6.92 12.46 -3.81
CA ALA A 175 8.32 12.39 -4.28
C ALA A 175 8.68 11.05 -4.93
N GLY A 176 8.12 9.94 -4.48
CA GLY A 176 8.29 8.62 -5.10
C GLY A 176 7.44 8.42 -6.35
N GLY A 177 6.28 9.06 -6.41
CA GLY A 177 5.34 8.98 -7.53
C GLY A 177 3.88 9.07 -7.11
N VAL A 178 3.02 8.89 -8.11
CA VAL A 178 1.55 8.95 -7.96
C VAL A 178 0.92 7.74 -8.61
N VAL A 179 -0.07 7.14 -7.94
CA VAL A 179 -0.95 6.10 -8.50
C VAL A 179 -2.36 6.64 -8.60
N LYS A 180 -2.99 6.45 -9.73
CA LYS A 180 -4.39 6.79 -9.97
C LYS A 180 -5.16 5.53 -10.29
N LEU A 181 -6.08 5.14 -9.41
CA LEU A 181 -7.12 4.16 -9.71
C LEU A 181 -8.26 4.92 -10.39
N VAL A 182 -8.48 4.65 -11.65
CA VAL A 182 -9.57 5.26 -12.42
C VAL A 182 -10.68 4.23 -12.53
N THR A 183 -11.85 4.55 -11.98
CA THR A 183 -12.99 3.64 -12.03
C THR A 183 -13.88 3.95 -13.24
N ARG A 184 -14.69 2.98 -13.62
CA ARG A 184 -15.60 3.05 -14.75
C ARG A 184 -16.53 4.26 -14.65
N ASP A 185 -16.84 4.91 -15.79
CA ASP A 185 -17.81 5.99 -15.93
C ASP A 185 -18.90 5.53 -16.91
N PRO A 186 -20.04 5.01 -16.46
CA PRO A 186 -21.01 4.35 -17.30
C PRO A 186 -21.66 5.32 -18.27
N LYS A 187 -21.82 4.90 -19.52
CA LYS A 187 -22.56 5.61 -20.57
C LYS A 187 -23.92 4.95 -20.85
N ARG A 188 -24.09 3.73 -20.44
CA ARG A 188 -25.31 2.90 -20.54
C ARG A 188 -25.38 2.03 -19.28
N PHE A 189 -26.40 1.23 -19.17
CA PHE A 189 -26.46 0.24 -18.08
C PHE A 189 -25.29 -0.75 -18.20
N GLU A 190 -24.55 -0.90 -17.11
CA GLU A 190 -23.42 -1.82 -16.94
C GLU A 190 -23.59 -2.55 -15.60
N ALA A 191 -23.27 -3.84 -15.60
CA ALA A 191 -23.28 -4.67 -14.40
C ALA A 191 -22.03 -5.55 -14.37
N HIS A 192 -21.29 -5.50 -13.28
CA HIS A 192 -20.07 -6.28 -13.04
C HIS A 192 -20.25 -7.04 -11.74
N VAL A 193 -20.13 -8.36 -11.78
CA VAL A 193 -20.22 -9.23 -10.61
C VAL A 193 -19.05 -10.18 -10.63
N ALA A 194 -18.34 -10.32 -9.52
CA ALA A 194 -17.28 -11.30 -9.37
C ALA A 194 -17.48 -12.12 -8.09
N VAL A 195 -17.15 -13.40 -8.17
CA VAL A 195 -17.06 -14.29 -7.01
C VAL A 195 -15.78 -15.10 -7.15
N ASP A 196 -14.89 -14.96 -6.15
CA ASP A 196 -13.60 -15.60 -6.14
C ASP A 196 -13.41 -16.41 -4.85
N GLY A 197 -12.67 -17.50 -4.98
CA GLY A 197 -12.19 -18.28 -3.85
C GLY A 197 -10.69 -18.48 -3.96
N PHE A 198 -10.02 -18.51 -2.81
CA PHE A 198 -8.58 -18.76 -2.77
C PHE A 198 -8.21 -19.66 -1.61
N THR A 199 -7.08 -20.38 -1.75
CA THR A 199 -6.56 -21.25 -0.71
C THR A 199 -5.06 -21.38 -0.79
N GLU A 200 -4.42 -21.29 0.36
CA GLU A 200 -2.98 -21.48 0.57
C GLU A 200 -2.75 -22.68 1.46
N HIS A 201 -1.76 -23.51 1.15
CA HIS A 201 -1.21 -24.47 2.08
C HIS A 201 0.12 -23.95 2.60
N PHE A 202 0.13 -23.46 3.84
CA PHE A 202 1.29 -22.88 4.49
C PHE A 202 1.96 -23.91 5.43
N LYS A 203 3.28 -24.06 5.26
CA LYS A 203 4.07 -24.94 6.10
C LYS A 203 5.36 -24.29 6.55
N GLU A 204 5.43 -23.96 7.84
CA GLU A 204 6.64 -23.40 8.45
C GLU A 204 6.64 -23.64 9.97
N TYR A 205 7.80 -24.08 10.51
CA TYR A 205 7.93 -24.50 11.89
C TYR A 205 6.83 -25.50 12.28
N GLY A 206 6.10 -25.26 13.37
CA GLY A 206 5.01 -26.11 13.85
C GLY A 206 3.67 -25.90 13.11
N THR A 207 3.59 -24.94 12.22
CA THR A 207 2.39 -24.70 11.43
C THR A 207 2.43 -25.53 10.14
N ASP A 208 1.42 -26.37 9.90
CA ASP A 208 1.17 -27.12 8.66
C ASP A 208 -0.34 -27.10 8.45
N ALA A 209 -0.87 -26.05 7.80
CA ALA A 209 -2.30 -25.80 7.72
C ALA A 209 -2.71 -25.14 6.40
N ARG A 210 -4.02 -25.19 6.11
CA ARG A 210 -4.62 -24.46 4.99
C ARG A 210 -5.31 -23.21 5.47
N PHE A 211 -5.05 -22.11 4.74
CA PHE A 211 -5.66 -20.80 4.94
C PHE A 211 -6.42 -20.46 3.67
N SER A 212 -7.68 -20.11 3.81
CA SER A 212 -8.58 -19.93 2.67
C SER A 212 -9.47 -18.73 2.88
N GLY A 213 -10.03 -18.23 1.79
CA GLY A 213 -11.00 -17.15 1.83
C GLY A 213 -11.85 -17.10 0.59
N GLY A 214 -12.78 -16.17 0.59
CA GLY A 214 -13.69 -15.87 -0.51
C GLY A 214 -13.88 -14.37 -0.68
N HIS A 215 -14.15 -13.97 -1.90
CA HIS A 215 -14.43 -12.59 -2.28
C HIS A 215 -15.68 -12.55 -3.14
N ALA A 216 -16.50 -11.54 -2.95
CA ALA A 216 -17.65 -11.28 -3.79
C ALA A 216 -17.83 -9.77 -3.98
N SER A 217 -17.96 -9.35 -5.23
CA SER A 217 -18.21 -7.94 -5.55
C SER A 217 -19.33 -7.78 -6.55
N VAL A 218 -20.01 -6.64 -6.47
CA VAL A 218 -21.01 -6.21 -7.44
C VAL A 218 -20.85 -4.72 -7.71
N ALA A 219 -20.86 -4.34 -8.97
CA ALA A 219 -20.87 -2.95 -9.38
C ALA A 219 -21.92 -2.74 -10.47
N LEU A 220 -22.76 -1.74 -10.31
CA LEU A 220 -23.86 -1.42 -11.19
C LEU A 220 -23.79 0.05 -11.58
N GLY A 221 -23.84 0.33 -12.87
CA GLY A 221 -23.77 1.70 -13.39
C GLY A 221 -24.79 1.98 -14.48
N ASN A 222 -25.17 3.24 -14.64
CA ASN A 222 -25.96 3.68 -15.79
C ASN A 222 -25.85 5.19 -16.00
N ALA A 223 -26.17 5.61 -17.21
CA ALA A 223 -26.44 7.00 -17.55
C ALA A 223 -27.89 7.15 -18.04
N ALA A 224 -28.65 8.05 -17.41
CA ALA A 224 -30.05 8.32 -17.71
C ALA A 224 -30.26 9.84 -17.83
N GLY A 225 -30.38 10.35 -19.07
CA GLY A 225 -30.41 11.78 -19.32
C GLY A 225 -29.08 12.44 -18.90
N ASP A 226 -29.16 13.44 -18.03
CA ASP A 226 -27.98 14.15 -17.50
C ASP A 226 -27.40 13.52 -16.25
N TRP A 227 -28.02 12.46 -15.72
CA TRP A 227 -27.57 11.75 -14.54
C TRP A 227 -26.69 10.55 -14.91
N THR A 228 -25.64 10.35 -14.12
CA THR A 228 -24.88 9.11 -14.05
C THR A 228 -24.92 8.59 -12.63
N TYR A 229 -25.03 7.29 -12.46
CA TYR A 229 -24.97 6.65 -11.15
C TYR A 229 -24.17 5.36 -11.20
N TRP A 230 -23.47 5.11 -10.11
CA TRP A 230 -22.68 3.90 -9.89
C TRP A 230 -22.85 3.45 -8.46
N LEU A 231 -23.18 2.19 -8.28
CA LEU A 231 -23.28 1.51 -7.00
C LEU A 231 -22.30 0.37 -6.99
N ALA A 232 -21.50 0.24 -5.94
CA ALA A 232 -20.61 -0.90 -5.74
C ALA A 232 -20.74 -1.44 -4.32
N ALA A 233 -20.59 -2.75 -4.19
CA ALA A 233 -20.44 -3.44 -2.93
C ALA A 233 -19.37 -4.52 -3.07
N ASP A 234 -18.58 -4.70 -2.03
CA ASP A 234 -17.45 -5.63 -1.99
C ASP A 234 -17.44 -6.33 -0.63
N HIS A 235 -17.24 -7.64 -0.63
CA HIS A 235 -17.12 -8.46 0.57
C HIS A 235 -15.93 -9.39 0.44
N LEU A 236 -15.05 -9.36 1.44
CA LEU A 236 -13.88 -10.23 1.54
C LEU A 236 -13.88 -10.93 2.90
N ASP A 237 -13.87 -12.25 2.92
CA ASP A 237 -13.61 -13.09 4.09
C ASP A 237 -12.28 -13.84 3.87
N SER A 238 -11.29 -13.62 4.72
CA SER A 238 -9.95 -14.15 4.53
C SER A 238 -9.32 -14.63 5.83
N HIS A 239 -8.66 -15.77 5.77
CA HIS A 239 -7.82 -16.29 6.84
C HIS A 239 -6.36 -16.19 6.44
N SER A 240 -5.54 -15.50 7.24
CA SER A 240 -4.11 -15.35 6.99
C SER A 240 -3.32 -16.52 7.58
N HIS A 241 -2.21 -16.87 6.93
CA HIS A 241 -1.15 -17.65 7.58
C HIS A 241 -0.50 -16.84 8.71
N PRO A 242 0.29 -17.45 9.63
CA PRO A 242 0.99 -16.74 10.68
C PRO A 242 1.85 -15.59 10.16
N GLN A 243 1.67 -14.41 10.72
CA GLN A 243 2.43 -13.22 10.33
C GLN A 243 3.74 -13.09 11.11
N THR A 244 3.78 -13.66 12.31
CA THR A 244 4.98 -13.62 13.16
C THR A 244 5.12 -14.91 13.95
N PHE A 245 6.37 -15.21 14.35
CA PHE A 245 6.68 -16.36 15.18
C PHE A 245 7.36 -15.93 16.49
N GLY A 246 6.85 -16.44 17.59
CA GLY A 246 7.44 -16.22 18.92
C GLY A 246 8.74 -17.00 19.07
N ASN A 247 9.76 -16.34 19.61
CA ASN A 247 11.05 -16.94 19.87
C ASN A 247 11.45 -16.83 21.35
N THR A 248 12.43 -17.63 21.76
CA THR A 248 13.02 -17.59 23.09
C THR A 248 14.32 -16.80 23.11
N THR A 249 14.62 -16.22 24.27
CA THR A 249 15.93 -15.65 24.56
C THR A 249 16.54 -16.36 25.76
N ALA A 250 17.77 -16.84 25.61
CA ALA A 250 18.46 -17.51 26.72
C ALA A 250 18.64 -16.56 27.88
N LYS A 251 18.38 -17.06 29.10
CA LYS A 251 18.64 -16.33 30.34
C LYS A 251 20.15 -16.20 30.54
N THR A 252 20.60 -15.00 30.80
CA THR A 252 22.00 -14.75 31.20
C THR A 252 22.19 -14.89 32.72
N GLY A 253 23.36 -15.31 33.13
CA GLY A 253 23.72 -15.47 34.56
C GLY A 253 23.32 -16.81 35.15
N ALA A 254 23.17 -16.89 36.48
CA ALA A 254 22.90 -18.13 37.22
C ALA A 254 21.58 -18.79 36.77
N PRO A 255 21.49 -20.12 36.80
CA PRO A 255 20.26 -20.86 36.51
C PRO A 255 19.07 -20.36 37.35
N ALA A 256 17.86 -20.49 36.77
CA ALA A 256 16.63 -20.15 37.47
C ALA A 256 16.45 -21.06 38.71
N ALA A 257 15.98 -20.50 39.82
CA ALA A 257 15.72 -21.26 41.05
C ALA A 257 14.63 -22.32 40.80
N ALA A 258 14.69 -23.40 41.51
CA ALA A 258 13.66 -24.45 41.49
C ALA A 258 12.28 -23.82 41.78
N GLY A 259 11.27 -24.17 40.95
CA GLY A 259 9.92 -23.60 41.09
C GLY A 259 9.73 -22.22 40.45
N SER A 260 10.73 -21.69 39.69
CA SER A 260 10.63 -20.44 38.96
C SER A 260 10.64 -20.63 37.43
N PHE A 261 10.46 -21.84 36.95
CA PHE A 261 10.42 -22.20 35.53
C PHE A 261 9.45 -23.33 35.26
N THR A 262 8.90 -23.38 34.04
CA THR A 262 8.14 -24.51 33.50
C THR A 262 9.06 -25.32 32.60
N VAL A 263 9.11 -26.64 32.82
CA VAL A 263 9.78 -27.57 31.89
C VAL A 263 8.85 -27.86 30.72
N VAL A 264 9.36 -27.72 29.53
CA VAL A 264 8.66 -28.06 28.28
C VAL A 264 9.43 -29.15 27.55
N ASP A 265 8.70 -29.95 26.76
CA ASP A 265 9.31 -31.00 25.95
C ASP A 265 10.11 -30.35 24.81
N SER A 266 11.35 -30.79 24.63
CA SER A 266 12.23 -30.29 23.56
C SER A 266 11.82 -30.78 22.15
N ALA A 267 10.96 -31.76 22.06
CA ALA A 267 10.40 -32.24 20.80
C ALA A 267 9.39 -31.22 20.19
N ASP A 268 8.82 -30.34 21.02
CA ASP A 268 7.82 -29.36 20.61
C ASP A 268 8.43 -27.99 20.26
N VAL A 269 9.74 -27.88 20.10
CA VAL A 269 10.43 -26.63 19.76
C VAL A 269 11.16 -26.73 18.44
N TYR A 270 11.21 -25.63 17.71
CA TYR A 270 11.85 -25.55 16.40
C TYR A 270 13.14 -24.71 16.52
N ARG A 271 14.28 -25.40 16.30
CA ARG A 271 15.59 -24.77 16.33
C ARG A 271 15.82 -24.04 15.02
N ASP A 272 16.23 -22.81 15.11
CA ASP A 272 16.45 -21.91 13.98
C ASP A 272 17.65 -21.01 14.27
N ILE A 273 18.07 -20.24 13.27
CA ILE A 273 19.06 -19.18 13.39
C ILE A 273 18.39 -17.85 13.06
N ASP A 274 18.77 -16.81 13.77
CA ASP A 274 18.23 -15.47 13.52
C ASP A 274 18.94 -14.79 12.32
N THR A 275 18.51 -13.59 12.00
CA THR A 275 19.08 -12.80 10.91
C THR A 275 20.56 -12.49 11.08
N SER A 276 21.07 -12.51 12.30
CA SER A 276 22.49 -12.29 12.63
C SER A 276 23.31 -13.59 12.74
N GLY A 277 22.72 -14.73 12.40
CA GLY A 277 23.36 -16.06 12.46
C GLY A 277 23.39 -16.68 13.85
N LYS A 278 22.68 -16.11 14.85
CA LYS A 278 22.64 -16.66 16.21
C LYS A 278 21.55 -17.71 16.34
N PRO A 279 21.81 -18.82 17.07
CA PRO A 279 20.78 -19.81 17.37
C PRO A 279 19.60 -19.19 18.13
N ARG A 280 18.39 -19.55 17.74
CA ARG A 280 17.14 -19.25 18.43
C ARG A 280 16.21 -20.45 18.43
N ILE A 281 15.21 -20.42 19.29
CA ILE A 281 14.18 -21.43 19.39
C ILE A 281 12.83 -20.77 19.10
N ILE A 282 12.10 -21.27 18.11
CA ILE A 282 10.75 -20.84 17.75
C ILE A 282 9.75 -21.70 18.52
N VAL A 283 8.78 -21.08 19.16
CA VAL A 283 7.87 -21.72 20.14
C VAL A 283 6.40 -21.46 19.88
N SER A 284 6.07 -20.52 18.99
CA SER A 284 4.67 -20.18 18.68
C SER A 284 4.53 -19.48 17.35
N ALA A 285 3.31 -19.48 16.81
CA ALA A 285 2.85 -18.66 15.70
C ALA A 285 1.86 -17.61 16.20
N THR A 286 1.93 -16.39 15.67
CA THR A 286 1.02 -15.28 16.02
C THR A 286 0.59 -14.49 14.81
N GLY A 287 -0.46 -13.67 14.95
CA GLY A 287 -1.01 -12.94 13.81
C GLY A 287 -1.62 -13.88 12.78
N ILE A 288 -2.34 -14.89 13.25
CA ILE A 288 -3.18 -15.76 12.42
C ILE A 288 -4.53 -15.08 12.41
N ASP A 289 -4.72 -14.19 11.42
CA ASP A 289 -5.87 -13.30 11.38
C ASP A 289 -7.02 -13.93 10.57
N HIS A 290 -8.21 -13.89 11.13
CA HIS A 290 -9.46 -14.00 10.38
C HIS A 290 -10.01 -12.59 10.19
N LEU A 291 -10.11 -12.14 8.97
CA LEU A 291 -10.61 -10.81 8.65
C LEU A 291 -11.85 -10.90 7.76
N VAL A 292 -12.80 -10.00 8.02
CA VAL A 292 -13.96 -9.75 7.18
C VAL A 292 -13.96 -8.26 6.85
N GLN A 293 -14.00 -7.95 5.57
CA GLN A 293 -14.08 -6.58 5.06
C GLN A 293 -15.33 -6.42 4.21
N ASP A 294 -16.03 -5.32 4.44
CA ASP A 294 -17.19 -4.91 3.65
C ASP A 294 -16.98 -3.48 3.13
N MET A 295 -17.26 -3.25 1.87
CA MET A 295 -17.28 -1.90 1.28
C MET A 295 -18.60 -1.68 0.54
N GLY A 296 -19.16 -0.49 0.74
CA GLY A 296 -20.27 0.03 -0.04
C GLY A 296 -19.91 1.39 -0.64
N LYS A 297 -20.20 1.60 -1.93
CA LYS A 297 -19.91 2.87 -2.60
C LYS A 297 -21.05 3.32 -3.49
N LEU A 298 -21.30 4.63 -3.46
CA LEU A 298 -22.23 5.33 -4.34
C LEU A 298 -21.50 6.47 -5.05
N LYS A 299 -21.58 6.53 -6.38
CA LYS A 299 -21.19 7.71 -7.18
C LYS A 299 -22.44 8.24 -7.89
N LEU A 300 -22.69 9.53 -7.75
CA LEU A 300 -23.74 10.26 -8.46
C LEU A 300 -23.10 11.38 -9.27
N GLY A 301 -23.36 11.43 -10.57
CA GLY A 301 -22.90 12.48 -11.44
C GLY A 301 -24.09 13.20 -12.09
N TYR A 302 -24.00 14.52 -12.20
CA TYR A 302 -24.95 15.33 -12.95
C TYR A 302 -24.24 16.21 -13.95
N ARG A 303 -24.71 16.18 -15.18
CA ARG A 303 -24.18 16.98 -16.29
C ARG A 303 -25.07 18.19 -16.49
N PHE A 304 -24.63 19.37 -16.01
CA PHE A 304 -25.33 20.65 -16.18
C PHE A 304 -25.32 21.09 -17.65
N SER A 305 -24.28 20.72 -18.38
CA SER A 305 -24.13 20.94 -19.81
C SER A 305 -23.10 19.93 -20.37
N PRO A 306 -22.93 19.81 -21.68
CA PRO A 306 -21.85 18.99 -22.25
C PRO A 306 -20.44 19.34 -21.71
N ALA A 307 -20.27 20.56 -21.20
CA ALA A 307 -19.01 21.11 -20.73
C ALA A 307 -18.87 21.09 -19.19
N VAL A 308 -19.92 20.78 -18.42
CA VAL A 308 -19.87 20.86 -16.94
C VAL A 308 -20.52 19.61 -16.32
N LYS A 309 -19.73 18.86 -15.58
CA LYS A 309 -20.15 17.67 -14.81
C LYS A 309 -19.76 17.82 -13.35
N LEU A 310 -20.69 17.60 -12.44
CA LEU A 310 -20.47 17.47 -11.01
C LEU A 310 -20.67 16.01 -10.61
N SER A 311 -19.80 15.48 -9.79
CA SER A 311 -19.91 14.12 -9.26
C SER A 311 -19.73 14.12 -7.75
N TYR A 312 -20.57 13.35 -7.06
CA TYR A 312 -20.46 13.08 -5.63
C TYR A 312 -20.18 11.60 -5.41
N THR A 313 -19.22 11.27 -4.54
CA THR A 313 -18.88 9.91 -4.15
C THR A 313 -19.01 9.75 -2.65
N LEU A 314 -19.69 8.69 -2.23
CA LEU A 314 -19.74 8.22 -0.84
C LEU A 314 -19.21 6.79 -0.81
N GLY A 315 -18.18 6.54 0.00
CA GLY A 315 -17.63 5.23 0.29
C GLY A 315 -17.73 4.91 1.78
N LEU A 316 -18.14 3.70 2.10
CA LEU A 316 -18.22 3.14 3.44
C LEU A 316 -17.39 1.88 3.46
N TRP A 317 -16.52 1.72 4.45
CA TRP A 317 -15.72 0.52 4.63
C TRP A 317 -15.73 0.09 6.07
N GLN A 318 -15.94 -1.20 6.27
CA GLN A 318 -15.88 -1.85 7.58
C GLN A 318 -14.85 -2.97 7.53
N ASN A 319 -14.18 -3.20 8.66
CA ASN A 319 -13.27 -4.33 8.84
C ASN A 319 -13.37 -4.87 10.26
N GLN A 320 -13.56 -6.16 10.36
CA GLN A 320 -13.36 -6.93 11.58
C GLN A 320 -12.17 -7.86 11.37
N SER A 321 -11.19 -7.83 12.26
CA SER A 321 -10.04 -8.75 12.20
C SER A 321 -9.79 -9.32 13.59
N ASP A 322 -9.77 -10.64 13.71
CA ASP A 322 -9.53 -11.39 14.94
C ASP A 322 -8.28 -12.24 14.76
N GLY A 323 -7.19 -11.82 15.44
CA GLY A 323 -5.90 -12.47 15.41
C GLY A 323 -5.75 -13.50 16.53
N THR A 324 -5.51 -14.73 16.16
CA THR A 324 -5.26 -15.85 17.08
C THR A 324 -3.78 -16.16 17.19
N VAL A 325 -3.44 -17.01 18.15
CA VAL A 325 -2.09 -17.52 18.39
C VAL A 325 -2.12 -19.04 18.49
N ASP A 326 -1.05 -19.67 18.02
CA ASP A 326 -0.83 -21.10 18.15
C ASP A 326 0.51 -21.33 18.87
N SER A 327 0.47 -21.94 20.06
CA SER A 327 1.68 -22.32 20.78
C SER A 327 2.06 -23.77 20.43
N TYR A 328 3.33 -23.96 20.09
CA TYR A 328 3.90 -25.27 19.83
C TYR A 328 4.27 -26.00 21.10
N LEU A 329 4.38 -25.28 22.23
CA LEU A 329 4.85 -25.82 23.50
C LEU A 329 3.81 -26.71 24.18
N ARG A 330 4.29 -27.81 24.75
CA ARG A 330 3.51 -28.73 25.58
C ARG A 330 4.21 -28.93 26.92
N ASN A 331 3.45 -29.07 27.98
CA ASN A 331 3.98 -29.47 29.27
C ASN A 331 4.05 -31.03 29.36
N ALA A 332 4.62 -31.52 30.44
CA ALA A 332 4.76 -32.98 30.66
C ALA A 332 3.41 -33.75 30.66
N ALA A 333 2.28 -33.07 30.83
CA ALA A 333 0.94 -33.66 30.74
C ALA A 333 0.35 -33.56 29.30
N GLY A 334 1.10 -33.01 28.31
CA GLY A 334 0.65 -32.81 26.96
C GLY A 334 -0.25 -31.59 26.76
N ALA A 335 -0.47 -30.75 27.77
CA ALA A 335 -1.26 -29.55 27.66
C ALA A 335 -0.46 -28.40 27.00
N THR A 336 -1.13 -27.60 26.17
CA THR A 336 -0.55 -26.43 25.50
C THR A 336 -0.07 -25.39 26.50
N VAL A 337 1.11 -24.82 26.28
CA VAL A 337 1.73 -23.78 27.11
C VAL A 337 1.89 -22.52 26.30
N TYR A 338 1.22 -21.42 26.66
CA TYR A 338 1.28 -20.14 25.93
C TYR A 338 2.29 -19.14 26.49
N ASN A 339 2.69 -19.28 27.73
CA ASN A 339 3.69 -18.42 28.38
C ASN A 339 4.48 -19.20 29.44
N ALA A 340 5.45 -18.55 30.06
CA ALA A 340 6.32 -19.17 31.06
C ALA A 340 5.66 -19.37 32.44
N GLY A 341 4.42 -18.92 32.65
CA GLY A 341 3.81 -18.94 33.96
C GLY A 341 2.41 -19.55 34.02
N PRO A 342 2.08 -20.28 35.11
CA PRO A 342 0.76 -20.90 35.24
C PRO A 342 -0.34 -19.93 35.67
N THR A 343 -0.03 -18.82 36.32
CA THR A 343 -1.01 -17.81 36.79
C THR A 343 -0.34 -16.46 37.04
N MET A 344 -1.15 -15.38 37.14
CA MET A 344 -0.67 -14.04 37.57
C MET A 344 -0.04 -14.07 38.99
N ALA A 345 -0.53 -14.90 39.87
CA ALA A 345 -0.06 -14.96 41.26
C ALA A 345 1.28 -15.69 41.41
N ASN A 346 1.67 -16.47 40.40
CA ASN A 346 2.95 -17.19 40.39
C ASN A 346 3.51 -17.25 38.96
N PRO A 347 4.01 -16.13 38.42
CA PRO A 347 4.59 -16.10 37.09
C PRO A 347 5.93 -16.83 37.12
N TYR A 348 6.00 -18.04 36.60
CA TYR A 348 7.30 -18.56 36.19
C TYR A 348 7.85 -17.63 35.12
N LYS A 349 9.01 -17.10 35.42
CA LYS A 349 9.67 -16.12 34.53
C LYS A 349 10.34 -16.80 33.33
N TYR A 350 10.58 -18.11 33.43
CA TYR A 350 11.39 -18.87 32.50
C TYR A 350 10.71 -20.17 32.07
N LEU A 351 10.97 -20.56 30.83
CA LEU A 351 10.81 -21.92 30.33
C LEU A 351 12.18 -22.62 30.43
N ARG A 352 12.18 -23.88 30.81
CA ARG A 352 13.38 -24.71 30.75
C ARG A 352 13.25 -25.67 29.57
N ILE A 353 14.10 -25.49 28.58
CA ILE A 353 14.17 -26.30 27.35
C ILE A 353 15.58 -26.91 27.32
N ASP A 354 15.69 -28.24 27.25
CA ASP A 354 16.98 -28.95 27.29
C ASP A 354 17.91 -28.49 28.44
N GLY A 355 17.35 -28.22 29.62
CA GLY A 355 18.10 -27.74 30.76
C GLY A 355 18.51 -26.25 30.71
N LEU A 356 18.22 -25.54 29.63
CA LEU A 356 18.48 -24.11 29.47
C LEU A 356 17.25 -23.29 29.84
N ASP A 357 17.45 -22.31 30.73
CA ASP A 357 16.40 -21.36 31.08
C ASP A 357 16.29 -20.30 30.00
N THR A 358 15.10 -20.08 29.50
CA THR A 358 14.80 -19.12 28.46
C THR A 358 13.62 -18.23 28.82
N THR A 359 13.65 -16.99 28.39
CA THR A 359 12.45 -16.13 28.39
C THR A 359 11.73 -16.27 27.06
N VAL A 360 10.41 -16.18 27.08
CA VAL A 360 9.55 -16.22 25.90
C VAL A 360 8.86 -14.89 25.75
N SER A 361 8.89 -14.32 24.56
CA SER A 361 7.97 -13.26 24.19
C SER A 361 6.57 -13.86 24.15
N ALA A 362 5.68 -13.39 25.00
CA ALA A 362 4.33 -13.93 25.03
C ALA A 362 3.62 -13.70 23.71
N ALA A 363 3.07 -14.76 23.16
CA ALA A 363 2.14 -14.71 22.05
C ALA A 363 0.77 -14.33 22.60
N VAL A 364 0.20 -13.23 22.15
CA VAL A 364 -1.10 -12.73 22.60
C VAL A 364 -2.05 -12.54 21.43
N PRO A 365 -3.33 -12.91 21.58
CA PRO A 365 -4.35 -12.63 20.59
C PRO A 365 -4.67 -11.12 20.54
N GLY A 366 -5.21 -10.70 19.41
CA GLY A 366 -5.65 -9.34 19.19
C GLY A 366 -6.91 -9.28 18.38
N SER A 367 -7.64 -8.17 18.45
CA SER A 367 -8.82 -7.92 17.64
C SER A 367 -8.78 -6.47 17.15
N SER A 368 -9.29 -6.22 15.96
CA SER A 368 -9.50 -4.85 15.50
C SER A 368 -10.84 -4.71 14.81
N HIS A 369 -11.48 -3.56 15.03
CA HIS A 369 -12.71 -3.18 14.38
C HIS A 369 -12.58 -1.77 13.82
N SER A 370 -12.82 -1.63 12.51
CA SER A 370 -12.72 -0.33 11.82
C SER A 370 -14.01 -0.05 11.04
N GLU A 371 -14.44 1.21 11.06
CA GLU A 371 -15.53 1.75 10.25
C GLU A 371 -15.09 3.11 9.72
N HIS A 372 -14.84 3.19 8.41
CA HIS A 372 -14.31 4.38 7.78
C HIS A 372 -15.25 4.90 6.70
N TRP A 373 -15.31 6.22 6.58
CA TRP A 373 -16.15 6.91 5.60
C TRP A 373 -15.29 7.79 4.70
N MET A 374 -15.58 7.74 3.42
CA MET A 374 -14.98 8.61 2.42
C MET A 374 -16.08 9.37 1.69
N GLN A 375 -15.96 10.68 1.61
CA GLN A 375 -16.84 11.53 0.81
C GLN A 375 -16.00 12.37 -0.13
N GLY A 376 -16.48 12.52 -1.36
CA GLY A 376 -15.81 13.32 -2.36
C GLY A 376 -16.77 14.06 -3.28
N LEU A 377 -16.38 15.26 -3.67
CA LEU A 377 -17.05 16.07 -4.67
C LEU A 377 -16.04 16.41 -5.76
N THR A 378 -16.37 16.11 -7.02
CA THR A 378 -15.54 16.40 -8.17
C THR A 378 -16.35 17.23 -9.18
N LEU A 379 -15.84 18.41 -9.52
CA LEU A 379 -16.41 19.28 -10.58
C LEU A 379 -15.42 19.32 -11.75
N ASN A 380 -15.87 18.94 -12.92
CA ASN A 380 -15.14 19.10 -14.18
C ASN A 380 -15.90 20.10 -15.05
N ALA A 381 -15.19 21.09 -15.55
CA ALA A 381 -15.77 22.13 -16.42
C ALA A 381 -14.80 22.50 -17.55
N SER A 382 -15.31 22.75 -18.76
CA SER A 382 -14.54 23.24 -19.90
C SER A 382 -15.19 24.46 -20.49
N THR A 383 -14.40 25.51 -20.68
CA THR A 383 -14.84 26.76 -21.34
C THR A 383 -14.29 26.88 -22.76
N GLY A 384 -13.85 25.76 -23.35
CA GLY A 384 -13.20 25.72 -24.68
C GLY A 384 -11.69 25.97 -24.58
N GLN A 385 -11.25 27.08 -24.01
CA GLN A 385 -9.82 27.39 -23.81
C GLN A 385 -9.30 26.96 -22.44
N VAL A 386 -10.14 26.90 -21.41
CA VAL A 386 -9.76 26.50 -20.06
C VAL A 386 -10.56 25.30 -19.60
N ASP A 387 -9.85 24.24 -19.21
CA ASP A 387 -10.44 23.12 -18.48
C ASP A 387 -10.19 23.32 -16.98
N TRP A 388 -11.23 23.07 -16.21
CA TRP A 388 -11.21 23.17 -14.74
C TRP A 388 -11.53 21.82 -14.12
N GLU A 389 -10.80 21.49 -13.07
CA GLU A 389 -11.10 20.39 -12.19
C GLU A 389 -11.05 20.88 -10.74
N MET A 390 -12.11 20.62 -9.98
CA MET A 390 -12.12 20.80 -8.54
C MET A 390 -12.40 19.44 -7.90
N VAL A 391 -11.60 19.09 -6.93
CA VAL A 391 -11.79 17.88 -6.10
C VAL A 391 -11.76 18.30 -4.63
N ALA A 392 -12.78 17.91 -3.89
CA ALA A 392 -12.82 18.06 -2.44
C ALA A 392 -13.16 16.71 -1.82
N SER A 393 -12.37 16.24 -0.87
CA SER A 393 -12.59 14.95 -0.21
C SER A 393 -12.33 15.00 1.30
N VAL A 394 -13.07 14.17 2.01
CA VAL A 394 -12.90 13.91 3.44
C VAL A 394 -12.83 12.40 3.63
N TYR A 395 -11.85 11.95 4.38
CA TYR A 395 -11.73 10.59 4.88
C TYR A 395 -11.76 10.62 6.41
N ASP A 396 -12.66 9.86 6.99
CA ASP A 396 -12.94 9.88 8.41
C ASP A 396 -12.96 8.46 8.98
N GLN A 397 -12.10 8.21 9.95
CA GLN A 397 -12.11 6.98 10.75
C GLN A 397 -13.14 7.15 11.87
N LYS A 398 -14.41 6.85 11.55
CA LYS A 398 -15.54 6.97 12.49
C LYS A 398 -15.34 6.08 13.70
N LYS A 399 -14.80 4.89 13.46
CA LYS A 399 -14.42 3.93 14.48
C LYS A 399 -13.17 3.21 14.00
N ASP A 400 -12.13 3.19 14.81
CA ASP A 400 -10.95 2.37 14.59
C ASP A 400 -10.37 1.98 15.94
N ILE A 401 -10.63 0.73 16.32
CA ILE A 401 -10.33 0.18 17.63
C ILE A 401 -9.43 -1.03 17.46
N THR A 402 -8.31 -1.04 18.17
CA THR A 402 -7.44 -2.21 18.27
C THR A 402 -7.36 -2.67 19.72
N ARG A 403 -7.56 -3.97 19.93
CA ARG A 403 -7.54 -4.63 21.22
C ARG A 403 -6.43 -5.65 21.26
N THR A 404 -5.70 -5.72 22.37
CA THR A 404 -4.61 -6.69 22.55
C THR A 404 -4.71 -7.24 23.96
N ALA A 405 -4.72 -8.55 24.11
CA ALA A 405 -4.66 -9.19 25.40
C ALA A 405 -3.31 -8.91 26.08
N THR A 406 -3.29 -8.91 27.42
CA THR A 406 -2.00 -8.90 28.15
C THR A 406 -1.51 -10.33 28.39
N PRO A 407 -0.18 -10.55 28.42
CA PRO A 407 0.39 -11.89 28.63
C PRO A 407 0.20 -12.47 30.03
N THR A 408 -0.71 -11.97 30.79
CA THR A 408 -0.94 -12.37 32.17
C THR A 408 -2.02 -13.44 32.26
N ASN A 409 -1.70 -14.59 32.75
CA ASN A 409 -2.55 -15.77 32.93
C ASN A 409 -2.66 -16.66 31.71
N GLY A 410 -2.07 -17.82 31.81
CA GLY A 410 -2.17 -18.96 30.92
C GLY A 410 -3.19 -18.79 29.82
N LEU A 411 -2.79 -18.10 28.74
CA LEU A 411 -3.66 -17.89 27.60
C LEU A 411 -4.01 -19.25 27.03
N ASP A 412 -5.23 -19.65 27.23
CA ASP A 412 -5.80 -20.75 26.53
C ASP A 412 -6.04 -20.27 25.08
N SER A 413 -5.61 -20.99 24.15
CA SER A 413 -5.74 -21.03 22.69
C SER A 413 -6.41 -19.89 21.93
N GLY A 414 -7.07 -18.92 22.49
CA GLY A 414 -7.81 -17.99 21.63
C GLY A 414 -8.74 -17.01 22.30
N LEU A 415 -9.56 -16.44 21.44
CA LEU A 415 -10.47 -15.33 21.66
C LEU A 415 -11.56 -15.56 22.73
N GLY A 416 -11.67 -16.75 23.34
CA GLY A 416 -12.82 -17.11 24.19
C GLY A 416 -12.59 -17.09 25.68
N ASP A 417 -11.40 -17.47 26.15
CA ASP A 417 -11.27 -17.96 27.51
C ASP A 417 -10.40 -17.10 28.42
N VAL A 418 -9.70 -16.08 27.88
CA VAL A 418 -8.81 -15.23 28.67
C VAL A 418 -9.43 -13.90 28.95
N ARG A 419 -9.84 -13.80 30.16
CA ARG A 419 -10.36 -12.57 30.77
C ARG A 419 -9.89 -12.56 32.21
N PRO A 420 -9.33 -11.57 32.71
CA PRO A 420 -9.24 -10.17 32.36
C PRO A 420 -7.87 -9.76 31.88
N GLY A 421 -7.78 -8.57 31.35
CA GLY A 421 -6.54 -7.86 31.11
C GLY A 421 -6.22 -7.64 29.66
N GLY A 422 -5.84 -6.42 29.35
CA GLY A 422 -5.50 -6.03 27.98
C GLY A 422 -5.24 -4.56 27.83
N GLN A 423 -5.02 -4.18 26.58
CA GLN A 423 -4.96 -2.80 26.14
C GLN A 423 -5.97 -2.56 25.04
N LEU A 424 -6.53 -1.36 25.05
CA LEU A 424 -7.45 -0.85 24.07
C LEU A 424 -6.88 0.42 23.46
N THR A 425 -6.63 0.42 22.15
CA THR A 425 -6.25 1.64 21.41
C THR A 425 -7.41 2.09 20.54
N VAL A 426 -7.82 3.35 20.68
CA VAL A 426 -8.89 4.00 19.96
C VAL A 426 -8.29 5.14 19.15
N VAL A 427 -8.56 5.17 17.85
CA VAL A 427 -8.13 6.25 16.95
C VAL A 427 -9.30 6.93 16.24
N ASP A 428 -10.48 6.86 16.84
CA ASP A 428 -11.70 7.52 16.35
C ASP A 428 -11.49 9.02 16.16
N GLY A 429 -12.09 9.61 15.11
CA GLY A 429 -11.92 11.02 14.76
C GLY A 429 -10.57 11.35 14.13
N THR A 430 -9.79 10.36 13.80
CA THR A 430 -8.58 10.48 12.97
C THR A 430 -8.99 10.51 11.49
N GLY A 431 -8.29 11.31 10.67
CA GLY A 431 -8.64 11.39 9.26
C GLY A 431 -7.95 12.53 8.54
N TRP A 432 -8.41 12.80 7.31
CA TRP A 432 -7.87 13.89 6.50
C TRP A 432 -8.93 14.52 5.58
N THR A 433 -8.63 15.74 5.18
CA THR A 433 -9.37 16.52 4.18
C THR A 433 -8.40 16.93 3.08
N ASN A 434 -8.83 16.84 1.83
CA ASN A 434 -8.08 17.30 0.67
C ASN A 434 -8.97 18.16 -0.24
N ILE A 435 -8.43 19.28 -0.74
CA ILE A 435 -9.08 20.14 -1.72
C ILE A 435 -8.05 20.52 -2.78
N ASP A 436 -8.36 20.22 -4.03
CA ASP A 436 -7.59 20.61 -5.20
C ASP A 436 -8.47 21.43 -6.15
N LEU A 437 -7.97 22.56 -6.60
CA LEU A 437 -8.52 23.30 -7.72
C LEU A 437 -7.45 23.38 -8.80
N ARG A 438 -7.74 22.87 -9.98
CA ARG A 438 -6.81 22.79 -11.12
C ARG A 438 -7.42 23.47 -12.32
N GLY A 439 -6.62 24.25 -13.04
CA GLY A 439 -6.97 24.86 -14.31
C GLY A 439 -5.92 24.49 -15.36
N GLN A 440 -6.36 24.24 -16.57
CA GLN A 440 -5.49 24.09 -17.73
C GLN A 440 -5.97 25.02 -18.83
N TRP A 441 -5.15 26.00 -19.17
CA TRP A 441 -5.42 26.93 -20.27
C TRP A 441 -4.58 26.55 -21.49
N ARG A 442 -5.26 26.40 -22.64
CA ARG A 442 -4.61 26.18 -23.92
C ARG A 442 -4.61 27.49 -24.70
N ALA A 443 -3.42 28.00 -25.00
CA ALA A 443 -3.31 29.17 -25.85
C ALA A 443 -3.87 28.86 -27.25
N GLY A 444 -4.71 29.75 -27.73
CA GLY A 444 -5.18 29.73 -29.09
C GLY A 444 -4.12 30.14 -30.11
N GLU A 445 -4.52 30.77 -31.17
CA GLU A 445 -3.64 31.35 -32.19
C GLU A 445 -2.91 32.60 -31.65
N GLY A 446 -1.75 32.95 -32.20
CA GLY A 446 -0.98 34.15 -31.89
C GLY A 446 0.36 33.90 -31.24
N SER A 447 0.92 34.90 -30.56
CA SER A 447 2.27 34.86 -29.95
C SER A 447 2.46 33.79 -28.84
N LEU A 448 1.38 33.28 -28.29
CA LEU A 448 1.37 32.24 -27.27
C LEU A 448 0.94 30.88 -27.85
N ALA A 449 0.81 30.75 -29.15
CA ALA A 449 0.53 29.46 -29.80
C ALA A 449 1.57 28.39 -29.37
N GLY A 450 1.08 27.20 -29.05
CA GLY A 450 1.94 26.11 -28.54
C GLY A 450 2.21 26.10 -27.04
N HIS A 451 1.67 27.08 -26.28
CA HIS A 451 1.70 27.05 -24.80
C HIS A 451 0.45 26.39 -24.23
N THR A 452 0.66 25.60 -23.17
CA THR A 452 -0.41 25.07 -22.32
C THR A 452 -0.06 25.34 -20.87
N LEU A 453 -0.78 26.25 -20.24
CA LEU A 453 -0.56 26.62 -18.84
C LEU A 453 -1.45 25.76 -17.92
N SER A 454 -0.84 25.08 -16.99
CA SER A 454 -1.50 24.37 -15.88
C SER A 454 -1.23 25.10 -14.57
N PHE A 455 -2.27 25.39 -13.82
CA PHE A 455 -2.18 26.11 -12.56
C PHE A 455 -3.18 25.57 -11.55
N GLY A 456 -2.95 25.81 -10.27
CA GLY A 456 -3.91 25.37 -9.27
C GLY A 456 -3.56 25.72 -7.84
N LEU A 457 -4.52 25.39 -6.99
CA LEU A 457 -4.47 25.53 -5.54
C LEU A 457 -4.65 24.15 -4.93
N HIS A 458 -3.97 23.91 -3.81
CA HIS A 458 -4.05 22.68 -3.05
C HIS A 458 -4.15 22.98 -1.56
N HIS A 459 -5.00 22.25 -0.87
CA HIS A 459 -5.12 22.23 0.56
C HIS A 459 -5.27 20.81 1.05
N ASP A 460 -4.41 20.37 1.98
CA ASP A 460 -4.62 19.17 2.75
C ASP A 460 -4.54 19.44 4.26
N ARG A 461 -5.22 18.63 5.03
CA ARG A 461 -5.16 18.62 6.49
C ARG A 461 -5.30 17.19 7.00
N TYR A 462 -4.37 16.80 7.86
CA TYR A 462 -4.39 15.53 8.59
C TYR A 462 -4.57 15.79 10.08
N GLN A 463 -5.37 14.96 10.72
CA GLN A 463 -5.61 15.01 12.16
C GLN A 463 -5.44 13.61 12.75
N LEU A 464 -4.61 13.51 13.80
CA LEU A 464 -4.42 12.32 14.61
C LEU A 464 -5.10 12.50 15.95
N ALA A 465 -5.88 11.48 16.36
CA ALA A 465 -6.37 11.29 17.71
C ALA A 465 -6.15 9.82 18.06
N SER A 466 -5.21 9.54 18.96
CA SER A 466 -4.88 8.17 19.37
C SER A 466 -4.86 8.09 20.89
N VAL A 467 -5.66 7.20 21.46
CA VAL A 467 -5.80 7.01 22.89
C VAL A 467 -5.65 5.54 23.23
N THR A 468 -4.76 5.22 24.16
CA THR A 468 -4.57 3.85 24.65
C THR A 468 -4.97 3.75 26.11
N TYR A 469 -5.85 2.82 26.43
CA TYR A 469 -6.28 2.46 27.77
C TYR A 469 -5.66 1.13 28.21
N GLY A 470 -5.50 0.96 29.50
CA GLY A 470 -4.90 -0.22 30.12
C GLY A 470 -3.39 -0.08 30.31
N THR A 471 -2.94 -0.03 31.56
CA THR A 471 -1.53 -0.06 31.94
C THR A 471 -1.15 -1.43 32.45
N ALA A 472 0.15 -1.72 32.61
CA ALA A 472 0.61 -2.96 33.21
C ALA A 472 0.11 -3.16 34.65
N ALA A 473 -0.07 -2.06 35.42
CA ALA A 473 -0.59 -2.07 36.77
C ALA A 473 -2.13 -2.04 36.86
N ALA A 474 -2.79 -1.53 35.84
CA ALA A 474 -4.25 -1.43 35.73
C ALA A 474 -4.69 -1.73 34.29
N PRO A 475 -4.68 -3.01 33.88
CA PRO A 475 -5.17 -3.40 32.55
C PRO A 475 -6.68 -3.13 32.44
N ILE A 476 -7.21 -3.10 31.23
CA ILE A 476 -8.67 -3.04 31.03
C ILE A 476 -9.32 -4.31 31.59
N ALA A 477 -10.58 -4.21 32.04
CA ALA A 477 -11.25 -5.30 32.74
C ALA A 477 -11.49 -6.54 31.87
N ASP A 478 -11.89 -6.33 30.64
CA ASP A 478 -12.10 -7.36 29.61
C ASP A 478 -11.53 -6.84 28.29
N TRP A 479 -10.52 -7.53 27.76
CA TRP A 479 -9.81 -7.07 26.57
C TRP A 479 -10.68 -7.12 25.29
N LEU A 480 -11.70 -7.98 25.24
CA LEU A 480 -12.59 -8.08 24.09
C LEU A 480 -13.73 -7.05 24.09
N THR A 481 -14.25 -6.71 25.27
CA THR A 481 -15.51 -5.96 25.39
C THR A 481 -15.38 -4.60 26.05
N SER A 482 -14.31 -4.33 26.84
CA SER A 482 -14.14 -3.01 27.48
C SER A 482 -14.04 -1.91 26.41
N GLU A 483 -14.77 -0.82 26.60
CA GLU A 483 -14.74 0.36 25.73
C GLU A 483 -13.81 1.46 26.27
N THR A 484 -13.47 1.41 27.54
CA THR A 484 -12.59 2.37 28.23
C THR A 484 -11.79 1.67 29.34
N GLY A 485 -10.90 2.41 29.96
CA GLY A 485 -10.11 1.94 31.09
C GLY A 485 -9.21 3.04 31.65
N THR A 486 -8.23 2.69 32.45
CA THR A 486 -7.21 3.63 32.90
C THR A 486 -6.41 4.15 31.72
N LEU A 487 -6.37 5.47 31.54
CA LEU A 487 -5.61 6.10 30.46
C LEU A 487 -4.12 5.76 30.60
N ASN A 488 -3.55 5.15 29.57
CA ASN A 488 -2.14 4.82 29.49
C ASN A 488 -1.35 5.88 28.71
N THR A 489 -1.72 6.06 27.44
CA THR A 489 -1.11 7.09 26.57
C THR A 489 -2.17 7.76 25.71
N ASN A 490 -1.88 8.99 25.30
CA ASN A 490 -2.54 9.59 24.16
C ASN A 490 -1.54 10.35 23.28
N SER A 491 -1.94 10.58 22.03
CA SER A 491 -1.20 11.37 21.06
C SER A 491 -2.19 12.12 20.19
N TYR A 492 -2.06 13.44 20.14
CA TYR A 492 -2.87 14.32 19.32
C TYR A 492 -1.98 15.22 18.47
N GLY A 493 -2.49 15.66 17.34
CA GLY A 493 -1.82 16.63 16.51
C GLY A 493 -2.47 16.80 15.15
N LYS A 494 -2.06 17.85 14.46
CA LYS A 494 -2.51 18.16 13.10
C LYS A 494 -1.36 18.57 12.23
N THR A 495 -1.43 18.25 10.94
CA THR A 495 -0.63 18.88 9.89
C THR A 495 -1.54 19.44 8.81
N ARG A 496 -1.08 20.49 8.14
CA ARG A 496 -1.77 21.15 7.05
C ARG A 496 -0.77 21.59 6.00
N THR A 497 -1.11 21.41 4.73
CA THR A 497 -0.33 21.93 3.61
C THR A 497 -1.23 22.76 2.71
N ASP A 498 -0.83 24.02 2.48
CA ASP A 498 -1.44 24.90 1.47
C ASP A 498 -0.44 25.13 0.35
N ALA A 499 -0.86 25.04 -0.92
CA ALA A 499 0.04 25.25 -2.04
C ALA A 499 -0.62 25.94 -3.22
N VAL A 500 0.24 26.62 -3.99
CA VAL A 500 -0.06 27.11 -5.34
C VAL A 500 0.96 26.53 -6.30
N TYR A 501 0.54 26.25 -7.53
CA TYR A 501 1.46 25.83 -8.59
C TYR A 501 1.14 26.48 -9.93
N LEU A 502 2.18 26.61 -10.74
CA LEU A 502 2.12 26.99 -12.13
C LEU A 502 3.08 26.14 -12.93
N GLN A 503 2.67 25.66 -14.09
CA GLN A 503 3.46 24.89 -15.05
C GLN A 503 3.07 25.26 -16.46
N ASP A 504 4.05 25.52 -17.31
CA ASP A 504 3.86 25.78 -18.73
C ASP A 504 4.47 24.67 -19.57
N GLU A 505 3.74 24.14 -20.50
CA GLU A 505 4.24 23.34 -21.60
C GLU A 505 4.33 24.22 -22.85
N TRP A 506 5.55 24.37 -23.35
CA TRP A 506 5.86 25.13 -24.54
C TRP A 506 6.37 24.23 -25.67
N ARG A 507 5.59 24.07 -26.72
CA ARG A 507 5.98 23.37 -27.95
C ARG A 507 6.63 24.36 -28.88
N PHE A 508 7.94 24.56 -28.72
CA PHE A 508 8.70 25.63 -29.38
C PHE A 508 9.22 25.28 -30.78
N ALA A 509 9.22 23.99 -31.14
CA ALA A 509 9.60 23.51 -32.47
C ALA A 509 8.92 22.14 -32.75
N PRO A 510 8.83 21.73 -34.03
CA PRO A 510 8.33 20.40 -34.36
C PRO A 510 9.09 19.29 -33.61
N GLY A 511 8.36 18.48 -32.87
CA GLY A 511 8.90 17.39 -32.04
C GLY A 511 9.57 17.83 -30.74
N TRP A 512 9.65 19.11 -30.41
CA TRP A 512 10.24 19.60 -29.17
C TRP A 512 9.21 20.22 -28.24
N ALA A 513 9.25 19.81 -26.98
CA ALA A 513 8.44 20.41 -25.91
C ALA A 513 9.29 20.65 -24.66
N LEU A 514 9.14 21.83 -24.10
CA LEU A 514 9.73 22.22 -22.82
C LEU A 514 8.59 22.37 -21.80
N ILE A 515 8.68 21.70 -20.66
CA ILE A 515 7.76 21.93 -19.56
C ILE A 515 8.57 22.52 -18.40
N ALA A 516 8.17 23.71 -17.97
CA ALA A 516 8.78 24.39 -16.83
C ALA A 516 7.70 24.80 -15.84
N GLY A 517 7.96 24.59 -14.57
CA GLY A 517 6.97 24.91 -13.54
C GLY A 517 7.55 24.94 -12.14
N GLY A 518 6.70 25.29 -11.21
CA GLY A 518 7.04 25.33 -9.80
C GLY A 518 5.83 25.23 -8.91
N ARG A 519 6.05 24.75 -7.72
CA ARG A 519 5.06 24.64 -6.66
C ARG A 519 5.61 25.31 -5.40
N GLN A 520 4.83 26.22 -4.85
CA GLN A 520 5.09 26.84 -3.56
C GLN A 520 4.16 26.22 -2.53
N GLU A 521 4.73 25.64 -1.48
CA GLU A 521 4.00 24.99 -0.40
C GLU A 521 4.29 25.70 0.94
N ARG A 522 3.25 25.82 1.76
CA ARG A 522 3.33 26.18 3.16
C ARG A 522 2.75 25.05 4.00
N TRP A 523 3.62 24.41 4.77
CA TRP A 523 3.25 23.37 5.72
C TRP A 523 3.20 23.92 7.13
N THR A 524 2.24 23.43 7.93
CA THR A 524 2.11 23.74 9.36
C THR A 524 1.86 22.46 10.15
N ALA A 525 2.39 22.40 11.37
CA ALA A 525 2.07 21.38 12.37
C ALA A 525 1.59 22.11 13.62
N SER A 526 0.45 21.68 14.16
CA SER A 526 -0.22 22.32 15.29
C SER A 526 -0.93 21.32 16.21
N ASP A 527 -1.37 21.82 17.36
CA ASP A 527 -2.13 21.06 18.36
C ASP A 527 -1.44 19.78 18.83
N GLY A 528 -0.09 19.72 18.75
CA GLY A 528 0.69 18.55 19.15
C GLY A 528 0.69 18.35 20.65
N SER A 529 0.27 17.17 21.14
CA SER A 529 0.36 16.83 22.56
C SER A 529 0.43 15.32 22.79
N ASN A 530 1.08 14.95 23.88
CA ASN A 530 1.17 13.55 24.35
C ASN A 530 0.86 13.46 25.84
N PHE A 531 0.26 12.37 26.24
CA PHE A 531 0.17 11.93 27.63
C PHE A 531 0.83 10.57 27.79
N ASN A 532 1.54 10.37 28.90
CA ASN A 532 2.13 9.09 29.27
C ASN A 532 1.98 8.87 30.78
N ALA A 533 1.16 7.90 31.16
CA ALA A 533 0.87 7.57 32.56
C ALA A 533 2.12 7.12 33.34
N ALA A 534 3.09 6.51 32.65
CA ALA A 534 4.32 5.99 33.27
C ALA A 534 5.34 7.09 33.60
N ASN A 535 5.17 8.32 33.08
CA ASN A 535 6.07 9.41 33.41
C ASN A 535 5.87 9.87 34.87
N ALA A 536 6.99 10.12 35.53
CA ALA A 536 7.08 10.66 36.91
C ALA A 536 8.10 11.78 36.93
N ALA A 537 8.03 12.64 37.94
CA ALA A 537 8.98 13.75 38.10
C ALA A 537 10.45 13.28 37.92
N PRO A 538 11.30 14.01 37.22
CA PRO A 538 11.08 15.34 36.68
C PRO A 538 10.33 15.37 35.30
N ASN A 539 10.02 14.22 34.68
CA ASN A 539 9.36 14.15 33.39
C ASN A 539 7.85 14.39 33.55
N PRO A 540 7.26 15.37 32.85
CA PRO A 540 5.81 15.62 32.93
C PRO A 540 5.03 14.47 32.28
N LYS A 541 3.83 14.17 32.82
CA LYS A 541 2.93 13.19 32.18
C LYS A 541 2.33 13.72 30.88
N THR A 542 2.12 15.01 30.77
CA THR A 542 1.59 15.65 29.56
C THR A 542 2.66 16.55 28.97
N LEU A 543 2.90 16.39 27.66
CA LEU A 543 3.75 17.25 26.85
C LEU A 543 2.86 17.98 25.84
N VAL A 544 3.06 19.26 25.66
CA VAL A 544 2.44 20.08 24.62
C VAL A 544 3.54 20.68 23.76
N TYR A 545 3.39 20.60 22.47
CA TYR A 545 4.40 21.02 21.51
C TYR A 545 4.01 22.37 20.88
N ALA A 546 5.00 23.20 20.61
CA ALA A 546 4.79 24.46 19.92
C ALA A 546 4.42 24.22 18.45
N ASP A 547 3.56 25.08 17.93
CA ASP A 547 3.21 25.08 16.51
C ASP A 547 4.44 25.42 15.66
N ARG A 548 4.50 24.83 14.46
CA ARG A 548 5.59 25.02 13.50
C ARG A 548 5.03 25.29 12.12
N SER A 549 5.75 26.10 11.35
CA SER A 549 5.45 26.26 9.92
C SER A 549 6.75 26.34 9.10
N GLN A 550 6.67 25.86 7.87
CA GLN A 550 7.75 25.91 6.89
C GLN A 550 7.19 26.15 5.50
N SER A 551 7.95 26.89 4.68
CA SER A 551 7.59 27.14 3.28
C SER A 551 8.71 26.62 2.37
N ASN A 552 8.33 25.95 1.28
CA ASN A 552 9.27 25.37 0.33
C ASN A 552 8.82 25.64 -1.10
N PHE A 553 9.78 25.96 -1.95
CA PHE A 553 9.59 26.07 -3.39
C PHE A 553 10.18 24.83 -4.08
N SER A 554 9.42 24.23 -4.99
CA SER A 554 9.73 23.02 -5.71
C SER A 554 9.73 23.27 -7.21
N PRO A 555 10.87 23.68 -7.83
CA PRO A 555 10.99 23.86 -9.27
C PRO A 555 10.99 22.54 -10.03
N LYS A 556 10.47 22.56 -11.25
CA LYS A 556 10.36 21.42 -12.18
C LYS A 556 10.77 21.86 -13.58
N LEU A 557 11.51 20.99 -14.28
CA LEU A 557 11.88 21.20 -15.67
C LEU A 557 11.90 19.86 -16.41
N HIS A 558 11.33 19.84 -17.61
CA HIS A 558 11.28 18.67 -18.47
C HIS A 558 11.47 19.11 -19.92
N LEU A 559 12.33 18.39 -20.62
CA LEU A 559 12.56 18.56 -22.05
C LEU A 559 12.20 17.25 -22.77
N ALA A 560 11.34 17.29 -23.74
CA ALA A 560 10.99 16.18 -24.60
C ALA A 560 11.39 16.46 -26.06
N TRP A 561 11.94 15.46 -26.71
CA TRP A 561 12.28 15.48 -28.12
C TRP A 561 11.80 14.21 -28.81
N GLN A 562 10.88 14.38 -29.77
CA GLN A 562 10.46 13.32 -30.69
C GLN A 562 11.45 13.32 -31.87
N ALA A 563 12.53 12.56 -31.74
CA ALA A 563 13.63 12.54 -32.72
C ALA A 563 13.23 11.91 -34.06
N SER A 564 12.25 10.99 -34.03
CA SER A 564 11.58 10.41 -35.20
C SER A 564 10.19 9.92 -34.77
N PRO A 565 9.32 9.51 -35.73
CA PRO A 565 8.02 8.91 -35.37
C PRO A 565 8.14 7.71 -34.42
N ALA A 566 9.28 7.02 -34.43
CA ALA A 566 9.52 5.82 -33.64
C ALA A 566 10.39 6.07 -32.39
N MET A 567 11.06 7.23 -32.27
CA MET A 567 12.05 7.46 -31.19
C MET A 567 11.77 8.75 -30.43
N ALA A 568 11.63 8.65 -29.12
CA ALA A 568 11.47 9.78 -28.21
C ALA A 568 12.57 9.80 -27.15
N LEU A 569 13.10 10.99 -26.86
CA LEU A 569 14.05 11.25 -25.78
C LEU A 569 13.42 12.25 -24.80
N ARG A 570 13.64 12.03 -23.52
CA ARG A 570 13.12 12.90 -22.46
C ARG A 570 14.15 13.09 -21.36
N ALA A 571 14.21 14.28 -20.81
CA ALA A 571 15.02 14.60 -19.65
C ALA A 571 14.19 15.40 -18.67
N SER A 572 14.15 14.99 -17.42
CA SER A 572 13.37 15.61 -16.34
C SER A 572 14.27 15.88 -15.14
N ILE A 573 14.06 17.02 -14.49
CA ILE A 573 14.64 17.35 -13.19
C ILE A 573 13.57 18.03 -12.34
N GLY A 574 13.43 17.61 -11.09
CA GLY A 574 12.41 18.16 -10.20
C GLY A 574 12.80 18.04 -8.74
N LYS A 575 12.46 19.08 -7.98
CA LYS A 575 12.55 19.06 -6.52
C LYS A 575 11.19 18.63 -5.94
N GLY A 576 11.18 17.70 -4.99
CA GLY A 576 10.06 17.35 -4.13
C GLY A 576 10.39 17.63 -2.67
N VAL A 577 9.38 17.78 -1.83
CA VAL A 577 9.55 17.98 -0.38
C VAL A 577 8.57 17.05 0.34
N ARG A 578 9.08 16.12 1.14
CA ARG A 578 8.26 15.30 2.03
C ARG A 578 8.24 15.94 3.42
N TYR A 579 7.07 16.32 3.86
CA TYR A 579 6.89 16.85 5.20
C TYR A 579 6.75 15.71 6.23
N PRO A 580 7.26 15.90 7.48
CA PRO A 580 6.99 14.98 8.57
C PRO A 580 5.49 14.82 8.78
N THR A 581 5.05 13.58 8.97
CA THR A 581 3.64 13.28 9.27
C THR A 581 3.31 13.59 10.72
N VAL A 582 2.02 13.66 11.03
CA VAL A 582 1.55 13.92 12.41
C VAL A 582 2.14 12.93 13.40
N ALA A 583 2.11 11.64 13.06
CA ALA A 583 2.59 10.60 13.97
C ALA A 583 4.12 10.56 14.08
N GLU A 584 4.86 10.86 13.01
CA GLU A 584 6.33 10.97 13.09
C GLU A 584 6.79 12.04 14.07
N MET A 585 5.98 13.07 14.31
CA MET A 585 6.31 14.14 15.26
C MET A 585 5.73 13.91 16.65
N PHE A 586 4.47 13.46 16.73
CA PHE A 586 3.70 13.56 17.96
C PHE A 586 3.27 12.21 18.55
N GLN A 587 3.42 11.09 17.84
CA GLN A 587 3.03 9.80 18.38
C GLN A 587 4.06 9.26 19.38
N THR A 588 3.57 8.67 20.47
CA THR A 588 4.39 7.87 21.38
C THR A 588 4.65 6.48 20.82
N PHE A 589 5.76 5.87 21.18
CA PHE A 589 6.12 4.51 20.80
C PHE A 589 6.78 3.76 21.96
N ASN A 590 6.73 2.45 21.92
CA ASN A 590 7.41 1.62 22.91
C ASN A 590 8.91 1.56 22.59
N GLY A 591 9.74 1.88 23.58
CA GLY A 591 11.19 1.85 23.46
C GLY A 591 11.84 1.25 24.70
N PRO A 592 13.17 1.06 24.67
CA PRO A 592 13.91 0.59 25.83
C PRO A 592 13.67 1.49 27.05
N GLY A 593 13.31 0.89 28.18
CA GLY A 593 12.99 1.61 29.42
C GLY A 593 11.61 2.27 29.41
N GLY A 594 10.69 1.90 28.48
CA GLY A 594 9.30 2.33 28.48
C GLY A 594 8.89 3.14 27.25
N ILE A 595 7.80 3.89 27.38
CA ILE A 595 7.21 4.68 26.30
C ILE A 595 8.06 5.92 26.03
N LYS A 596 8.33 6.17 24.76
CA LYS A 596 9.11 7.31 24.22
C LYS A 596 8.24 8.19 23.35
N THR A 597 8.68 9.42 23.10
CA THR A 597 8.08 10.38 22.19
C THR A 597 8.99 10.57 20.96
N ASN A 598 8.40 10.81 19.80
CA ASN A 598 9.15 11.19 18.61
C ASN A 598 9.72 12.62 18.74
N ASP A 599 10.64 12.98 17.84
CA ASP A 599 11.23 14.32 17.78
C ASP A 599 10.25 15.29 17.06
N PRO A 600 9.66 16.25 17.76
CA PRO A 600 8.75 17.23 17.12
C PRO A 600 9.50 18.22 16.21
N ASN A 601 10.84 18.21 16.22
CA ASN A 601 11.68 19.14 15.44
C ASN A 601 12.21 18.55 14.14
N LEU A 602 11.68 17.42 13.70
CA LEU A 602 12.04 16.81 12.40
C LEU A 602 11.93 17.84 11.26
N LYS A 603 12.94 17.88 10.40
CA LYS A 603 12.97 18.72 9.20
C LYS A 603 12.29 18.00 8.05
N PRO A 604 11.65 18.73 7.11
CA PRO A 604 11.18 18.15 5.86
C PRO A 604 12.33 17.54 5.05
N GLU A 605 12.08 16.36 4.51
CA GLU A 605 12.97 15.70 3.56
C GLU A 605 12.87 16.42 2.21
N GLN A 606 14.01 16.81 1.64
CA GLN A 606 14.12 17.45 0.33
C GLN A 606 14.69 16.47 -0.68
N VAL A 607 13.99 16.27 -1.76
CA VAL A 607 14.34 15.31 -2.80
C VAL A 607 14.59 16.04 -4.10
N LEU A 608 15.80 15.96 -4.64
CA LEU A 608 16.12 16.38 -5.99
C LEU A 608 16.26 15.12 -6.86
N SER A 609 15.32 14.96 -7.78
CA SER A 609 15.29 13.83 -8.71
C SER A 609 15.61 14.29 -10.12
N SER A 610 16.27 13.45 -10.90
CA SER A 610 16.40 13.60 -12.34
C SER A 610 16.26 12.26 -13.04
N GLU A 611 15.73 12.30 -14.28
CA GLU A 611 15.49 11.12 -15.11
C GLU A 611 15.77 11.44 -16.57
N TRP A 612 16.46 10.52 -17.23
CA TRP A 612 16.68 10.54 -18.69
C TRP A 612 16.08 9.28 -19.29
N VAL A 613 15.26 9.46 -20.30
CA VAL A 613 14.50 8.38 -20.94
C VAL A 613 14.77 8.35 -22.42
N VAL A 614 15.03 7.17 -22.94
CA VAL A 614 15.03 6.86 -24.36
C VAL A 614 13.95 5.82 -24.58
N GLN A 615 13.04 6.11 -25.50
CA GLN A 615 11.96 5.20 -25.88
C GLN A 615 11.99 4.95 -27.37
N GLN A 616 11.97 3.68 -27.75
CA GLN A 616 11.89 3.23 -29.14
C GLN A 616 10.58 2.47 -29.34
N GLN A 617 9.83 2.85 -30.33
CA GLN A 617 8.59 2.21 -30.75
C GLN A 617 8.83 1.47 -32.08
N TRP A 618 8.28 0.29 -32.20
CA TRP A 618 8.11 -0.48 -33.43
C TRP A 618 6.62 -0.76 -33.66
N ASP A 619 6.24 -1.34 -34.74
CA ASP A 619 4.83 -1.58 -35.07
C ASP A 619 4.10 -2.38 -33.99
N ASN A 620 4.76 -3.40 -33.45
CA ASN A 620 4.19 -4.31 -32.45
C ASN A 620 4.97 -4.38 -31.14
N ALA A 621 5.95 -3.50 -30.93
CA ALA A 621 6.78 -3.51 -29.72
C ALA A 621 7.19 -2.10 -29.28
N MET A 622 7.47 -1.94 -28.00
CA MET A 622 8.05 -0.75 -27.42
C MET A 622 9.13 -1.15 -26.43
N LEU A 623 10.24 -0.41 -26.44
CA LEU A 623 11.31 -0.53 -25.45
C LEU A 623 11.63 0.85 -24.90
N ARG A 624 11.73 0.95 -23.57
CA ARG A 624 12.13 2.16 -22.86
C ARG A 624 13.33 1.85 -21.97
N GLY A 625 14.35 2.69 -22.05
CA GLY A 625 15.46 2.77 -21.12
C GLY A 625 15.36 4.05 -20.31
N SER A 626 15.44 3.97 -18.98
CA SER A 626 15.41 5.12 -18.07
C SER A 626 16.61 5.07 -17.15
N PHE A 627 17.41 6.13 -17.11
CA PHE A 627 18.41 6.36 -16.07
C PHE A 627 17.86 7.40 -15.10
N PHE A 628 17.89 7.13 -13.81
CA PHE A 628 17.37 8.04 -12.80
C PHE A 628 18.36 8.25 -11.65
N THR A 629 18.34 9.45 -11.08
CA THR A 629 19.08 9.76 -9.86
C THR A 629 18.18 10.49 -8.87
N GLU A 630 18.42 10.26 -7.60
CA GLU A 630 17.75 10.94 -6.51
C GLU A 630 18.75 11.30 -5.42
N ASN A 631 18.71 12.55 -5.00
CA ASN A 631 19.50 13.07 -3.88
C ASN A 631 18.53 13.59 -2.80
N LYS A 632 18.43 12.87 -1.69
CA LYS A 632 17.62 13.23 -0.52
C LYS A 632 18.48 13.95 0.48
N ARG A 633 18.04 15.11 0.95
CA ARG A 633 18.60 15.83 2.09
C ARG A 633 17.63 15.79 3.25
N ASP A 634 18.16 15.75 4.46
CA ASP A 634 17.39 15.59 5.70
C ASP A 634 16.45 14.38 5.64
N ALA A 635 16.91 13.25 5.06
CA ALA A 635 16.10 12.04 4.86
C ALA A 635 15.56 11.52 6.19
N LEU A 636 14.25 11.24 6.26
CA LEU A 636 13.59 10.76 7.47
C LEU A 636 13.69 9.24 7.55
N ILE A 637 14.62 8.75 8.35
CA ILE A 637 14.93 7.32 8.49
C ILE A 637 14.84 6.93 9.97
N SER A 638 14.30 5.74 10.25
CA SER A 638 14.36 5.17 11.60
C SER A 638 15.80 4.75 11.90
N GLN A 639 16.39 5.37 12.91
CA GLN A 639 17.75 5.11 13.40
C GLN A 639 17.75 4.66 14.84
N THR A 640 18.78 3.88 15.20
CA THR A 640 19.04 3.50 16.58
C THR A 640 20.17 4.36 17.14
N ASP A 641 19.85 5.17 18.16
CA ASP A 641 20.84 5.91 18.92
C ASP A 641 21.58 4.96 19.87
N VAL A 642 22.83 4.70 19.58
CA VAL A 642 23.71 3.82 20.35
C VAL A 642 24.49 4.57 21.45
N THR A 643 24.32 5.89 21.53
CA THR A 643 25.00 6.72 22.54
C THR A 643 24.28 6.69 23.88
N VAL A 644 23.05 6.17 23.91
CA VAL A 644 22.23 6.01 25.12
C VAL A 644 22.06 4.54 25.49
N THR A 645 21.94 4.24 26.78
CA THR A 645 21.76 2.87 27.27
C THR A 645 20.44 2.76 28.04
N PRO A 646 19.54 1.85 27.66
CA PRO A 646 19.59 1.00 26.48
C PRO A 646 19.41 1.82 25.18
N ASN A 647 19.83 1.27 24.03
CA ASN A 647 19.75 1.93 22.73
C ASN A 647 18.32 2.39 22.43
N LEU A 648 18.17 3.59 21.86
CA LEU A 648 16.89 4.18 21.52
C LEU A 648 16.71 4.24 19.99
N SER A 649 15.70 3.58 19.47
CA SER A 649 15.31 3.72 18.06
C SER A 649 14.25 4.79 17.91
N SER A 650 14.49 5.73 17.00
CA SER A 650 13.57 6.82 16.67
C SER A 650 13.73 7.24 15.23
N ILE A 651 12.76 8.01 14.71
CA ILE A 651 12.87 8.64 13.41
C ILE A 651 13.78 9.85 13.53
N GLN A 652 14.78 9.95 12.67
CA GLN A 652 15.77 11.03 12.66
C GLN A 652 16.00 11.51 11.23
N ASN A 653 16.46 12.77 11.11
CA ASN A 653 16.95 13.26 9.82
C ASN A 653 18.37 12.75 9.59
N VAL A 654 18.58 12.05 8.46
CA VAL A 654 19.89 11.70 7.89
C VAL A 654 20.29 12.79 6.92
N ASP A 655 21.52 13.31 7.01
CA ASP A 655 21.89 14.50 6.25
C ASP A 655 21.75 14.32 4.74
N GLN A 656 22.19 13.16 4.20
CA GLN A 656 22.10 12.90 2.77
C GLN A 656 22.07 11.41 2.42
N VAL A 657 21.13 11.07 1.53
CA VAL A 657 21.04 9.77 0.86
C VAL A 657 21.06 9.98 -0.65
N ARG A 658 21.85 9.21 -1.36
CA ARG A 658 21.95 9.26 -2.82
C ARG A 658 21.54 7.93 -3.41
N THR A 659 20.60 7.97 -4.37
CA THR A 659 20.15 6.81 -5.13
C THR A 659 20.39 7.03 -6.62
N GLN A 660 20.82 6.00 -7.31
CA GLN A 660 20.98 5.97 -8.78
C GLN A 660 20.42 4.65 -9.29
N GLY A 661 19.82 4.66 -10.47
CA GLY A 661 19.30 3.43 -11.06
C GLY A 661 19.14 3.48 -12.56
N LEU A 662 19.06 2.29 -13.14
CA LEU A 662 18.76 2.05 -14.55
C LEU A 662 17.54 1.14 -14.63
N GLU A 663 16.56 1.52 -15.43
CA GLU A 663 15.35 0.72 -15.67
C GLU A 663 15.22 0.49 -17.17
N ILE A 664 14.95 -0.75 -17.54
CA ILE A 664 14.55 -1.14 -18.89
C ILE A 664 13.15 -1.72 -18.77
N ALA A 665 12.21 -1.19 -19.54
CA ALA A 665 10.83 -1.69 -19.59
C ALA A 665 10.39 -1.80 -21.05
N GLY A 666 9.62 -2.83 -21.37
CA GLY A 666 9.18 -3.05 -22.73
C GLY A 666 7.96 -3.93 -22.83
N GLN A 667 7.31 -3.83 -23.98
CA GLN A 667 6.17 -4.64 -24.35
C GLN A 667 6.28 -5.04 -25.82
N ALA A 668 5.76 -6.21 -26.15
CA ALA A 668 5.65 -6.68 -27.52
C ALA A 668 4.38 -7.50 -27.68
N ALA A 669 3.62 -7.21 -28.73
CA ALA A 669 2.49 -8.01 -29.18
C ALA A 669 2.94 -8.96 -30.29
N GLN A 670 2.30 -10.13 -30.40
CA GLN A 670 2.64 -11.17 -31.40
C GLN A 670 4.12 -11.58 -31.40
N PHE A 671 4.73 -11.64 -30.21
CA PHE A 671 6.15 -11.95 -30.03
C PHE A 671 6.44 -13.42 -30.31
N GLY A 672 6.95 -13.71 -31.49
CA GLY A 672 7.36 -15.05 -31.93
C GLY A 672 6.22 -16.06 -32.17
N LEU A 673 5.03 -15.83 -31.62
CA LEU A 673 3.84 -16.67 -31.77
C LEU A 673 2.61 -15.76 -31.94
N ALA A 674 1.69 -16.14 -32.80
CA ALA A 674 0.43 -15.41 -32.99
C ALA A 674 -0.37 -15.42 -31.67
N GLY A 675 -0.90 -14.26 -31.32
CA GLY A 675 -1.64 -14.05 -30.06
C GLY A 675 -0.78 -14.08 -28.80
N PHE A 676 0.55 -14.08 -28.87
CA PHE A 676 1.43 -14.01 -27.70
C PHE A 676 1.89 -12.58 -27.45
N GLU A 677 1.63 -12.08 -26.26
CA GLU A 677 2.07 -10.77 -25.76
C GLU A 677 3.12 -10.96 -24.66
N LEU A 678 4.09 -10.07 -24.63
CA LEU A 678 5.16 -10.05 -23.65
C LEU A 678 5.31 -8.66 -23.06
N ASN A 679 5.25 -8.54 -21.73
CA ASN A 679 5.50 -7.32 -20.97
C ASN A 679 6.58 -7.59 -19.93
N GLY A 680 7.51 -6.65 -19.73
CA GLY A 680 8.53 -6.88 -18.72
C GLY A 680 9.33 -5.64 -18.37
N SER A 681 9.98 -5.73 -17.22
CA SER A 681 10.90 -4.71 -16.74
C SER A 681 12.06 -5.32 -15.97
N LEU A 682 13.19 -4.62 -16.03
CA LEU A 682 14.38 -4.90 -15.22
C LEU A 682 14.92 -3.57 -14.67
N THR A 683 15.09 -3.50 -13.36
CA THR A 683 15.57 -2.30 -12.68
C THR A 683 16.78 -2.64 -11.82
N TYR A 684 17.84 -1.86 -11.98
CA TYR A 684 18.98 -1.80 -11.08
C TYR A 684 18.90 -0.52 -10.25
N THR A 685 19.08 -0.62 -8.93
CA THR A 685 19.04 0.53 -8.01
C THR A 685 20.20 0.42 -7.03
N HIS A 686 20.95 1.50 -6.88
CA HIS A 686 22.02 1.61 -5.89
C HIS A 686 21.77 2.81 -5.00
N SER A 687 21.58 2.59 -3.69
CA SER A 687 21.21 3.63 -2.73
C SER A 687 22.11 3.60 -1.52
N LEU A 688 22.78 4.73 -1.25
CA LEU A 688 23.75 4.88 -0.16
C LEU A 688 23.42 6.09 0.73
N ILE A 689 23.68 5.94 2.02
CA ILE A 689 23.82 7.05 2.95
C ILE A 689 25.17 7.72 2.66
N THR A 690 25.17 8.93 2.10
CA THR A 690 26.40 9.61 1.70
C THR A 690 26.89 10.59 2.74
N ARG A 691 26.02 11.00 3.69
CA ARG A 691 26.39 11.85 4.81
C ARG A 691 25.43 11.63 5.98
N ASP A 692 25.98 11.48 7.17
CA ASP A 692 25.25 11.44 8.43
C ASP A 692 26.10 12.01 9.57
N SER A 693 25.91 13.28 9.88
CA SER A 693 26.72 13.99 10.91
C SER A 693 26.45 13.48 12.34
N ARG A 694 25.31 12.83 12.59
CA ARG A 694 24.98 12.22 13.88
C ARG A 694 25.63 10.83 14.03
N ASN A 695 25.71 10.09 12.91
CA ASN A 695 26.27 8.74 12.86
C ASN A 695 27.24 8.60 11.69
N PRO A 696 28.44 9.22 11.73
CA PRO A 696 29.37 9.23 10.60
C PRO A 696 29.79 7.82 10.13
N GLY A 697 29.72 6.82 11.01
CA GLY A 697 29.98 5.43 10.65
C GLY A 697 28.99 4.81 9.67
N LEU A 698 27.86 5.46 9.39
CA LEU A 698 26.88 5.02 8.39
C LEU A 698 27.21 5.55 6.99
N GLU A 699 28.14 6.51 6.85
CA GLU A 699 28.49 7.08 5.55
C GLU A 699 29.13 6.02 4.63
N GLY A 700 28.65 5.95 3.40
CA GLY A 700 29.03 4.93 2.42
C GLY A 700 28.29 3.60 2.55
N THR A 701 27.37 3.45 3.51
CA THR A 701 26.59 2.20 3.69
C THR A 701 25.26 2.23 2.94
N ALA A 702 24.71 1.04 2.66
CA ALA A 702 23.46 0.93 1.93
C ALA A 702 22.25 1.44 2.73
N GLN A 703 21.33 2.12 2.05
CA GLN A 703 20.01 2.41 2.61
C GLN A 703 19.22 1.10 2.75
N PRO A 704 18.62 0.81 3.92
CA PRO A 704 17.90 -0.42 4.13
C PRO A 704 16.65 -0.57 3.25
N ARG A 705 16.33 -1.82 2.91
CA ARG A 705 15.08 -2.26 2.28
C ARG A 705 14.87 -1.70 0.87
N ILE A 706 15.97 -1.52 0.17
CA ILE A 706 16.01 -1.24 -1.27
C ILE A 706 16.82 -2.36 -1.93
N PRO A 707 16.22 -3.22 -2.75
CA PRO A 707 16.94 -4.27 -3.46
C PRO A 707 17.73 -3.67 -4.62
N ASP A 708 18.93 -4.19 -4.86
CA ASP A 708 19.73 -3.77 -6.00
C ASP A 708 19.07 -4.10 -7.35
N TRP A 709 18.33 -5.21 -7.41
CA TRP A 709 17.70 -5.66 -8.64
C TRP A 709 16.24 -5.99 -8.42
N ARG A 710 15.39 -5.55 -9.35
CA ARG A 710 13.99 -5.99 -9.50
C ARG A 710 13.72 -6.34 -10.94
N ALA A 711 12.91 -7.37 -11.17
CA ALA A 711 12.44 -7.73 -12.49
C ALA A 711 11.01 -8.24 -12.44
N THR A 712 10.26 -7.92 -13.49
CA THR A 712 8.96 -8.51 -13.79
C THR A 712 8.94 -8.93 -15.25
N LEU A 713 8.30 -10.06 -15.56
CA LEU A 713 8.07 -10.51 -16.92
C LEU A 713 6.73 -11.23 -16.97
N VAL A 714 5.86 -10.81 -17.86
CA VAL A 714 4.52 -11.40 -18.05
C VAL A 714 4.35 -11.76 -19.50
N GLY A 715 4.16 -13.05 -19.76
CA GLY A 715 3.78 -13.58 -21.07
C GLY A 715 2.31 -13.98 -21.05
N THR A 716 1.51 -13.45 -21.98
CA THR A 716 0.10 -13.76 -22.16
C THR A 716 -0.13 -14.35 -23.55
N TRP A 717 -0.72 -15.51 -23.60
CA TRP A 717 -1.08 -16.16 -24.86
C TRP A 717 -2.60 -16.23 -25.02
N HIS A 718 -3.09 -15.54 -26.02
CA HIS A 718 -4.48 -15.62 -26.49
C HIS A 718 -4.61 -16.82 -27.44
N ALA A 719 -4.86 -18.00 -26.86
CA ALA A 719 -4.98 -19.26 -27.62
C ALA A 719 -6.21 -19.26 -28.56
N SER A 720 -7.23 -18.49 -28.17
CA SER A 720 -8.42 -18.18 -28.95
C SER A 720 -9.11 -16.93 -28.38
N ASP A 721 -10.18 -16.47 -29.00
CA ASP A 721 -11.02 -15.38 -28.47
C ASP A 721 -11.61 -15.71 -27.10
N ALA A 722 -11.75 -17.00 -26.77
CA ALA A 722 -12.32 -17.47 -25.52
C ALA A 722 -11.28 -17.82 -24.46
N LEU A 723 -10.03 -18.11 -24.83
CA LEU A 723 -9.04 -18.67 -23.92
C LEU A 723 -7.74 -17.86 -23.91
N SER A 724 -7.41 -17.31 -22.76
CA SER A 724 -6.12 -16.65 -22.49
C SER A 724 -5.37 -17.39 -21.37
N ALA A 725 -4.06 -17.53 -21.52
CA ALA A 725 -3.17 -18.13 -20.53
C ALA A 725 -1.99 -17.20 -20.27
N SER A 726 -1.73 -16.87 -19.01
CA SER A 726 -0.65 -15.98 -18.61
C SER A 726 0.31 -16.67 -17.66
N LEU A 727 1.60 -16.36 -17.82
CA LEU A 727 2.68 -16.75 -16.91
C LEU A 727 3.48 -15.49 -16.57
N ALA A 728 3.57 -15.19 -15.29
CA ALA A 728 4.31 -14.05 -14.78
C ALA A 728 5.50 -14.50 -13.94
N TYR A 729 6.59 -13.77 -14.02
CA TYR A 729 7.80 -13.90 -13.23
C TYR A 729 8.07 -12.63 -12.44
N ARG A 730 8.36 -12.77 -11.15
CA ARG A 730 8.77 -11.67 -10.27
C ARG A 730 10.08 -12.01 -9.57
N TYR A 731 10.99 -11.07 -9.58
CA TYR A 731 12.29 -11.15 -8.92
C TYR A 731 12.57 -9.91 -8.09
N SER A 732 13.09 -10.11 -6.88
CA SER A 732 13.70 -9.08 -6.06
C SER A 732 15.03 -9.59 -5.52
N GLY A 733 16.08 -8.80 -5.70
CA GLY A 733 17.43 -9.12 -5.28
C GLY A 733 17.64 -9.01 -3.77
N ALA A 734 18.86 -9.24 -3.33
CA ALA A 734 19.26 -9.07 -1.95
C ALA A 734 19.14 -7.60 -1.50
N GLN A 735 18.82 -7.40 -0.23
CA GLN A 735 18.73 -6.10 0.41
C GLN A 735 18.99 -6.24 1.91
N HIS A 736 19.38 -5.16 2.57
CA HIS A 736 19.54 -5.13 4.01
C HIS A 736 18.23 -4.74 4.70
N ASN A 737 17.86 -5.42 5.77
CA ASN A 737 16.68 -5.08 6.58
C ASN A 737 16.96 -3.94 7.57
N ALA A 738 18.19 -3.84 8.04
CA ALA A 738 18.62 -2.88 9.05
C ALA A 738 19.79 -2.03 8.55
N LEU A 739 20.03 -0.90 9.22
CA LEU A 739 21.23 -0.09 9.03
C LEU A 739 22.49 -0.86 9.40
N PHE A 740 23.60 -0.46 8.80
CA PHE A 740 24.91 -0.95 9.16
C PHE A 740 25.20 -0.70 10.66
N ASN A 741 25.71 -1.71 11.33
CA ASN A 741 26.08 -1.61 12.74
C ASN A 741 27.47 -1.02 12.88
N THR A 742 27.56 0.25 13.27
CA THR A 742 28.81 0.98 13.41
C THR A 742 29.68 0.50 14.57
N THR A 743 29.11 -0.21 15.55
CA THR A 743 29.84 -0.81 16.66
C THR A 743 30.56 -2.08 16.25
N THR A 744 29.87 -2.96 15.52
CA THR A 744 30.44 -4.25 15.07
C THR A 744 31.09 -4.16 13.69
N GLN A 745 30.98 -3.01 13.00
CA GLN A 745 31.49 -2.75 11.66
C GLN A 745 30.98 -3.76 10.61
N GLN A 746 29.70 -4.18 10.73
CA GLN A 746 29.06 -5.11 9.82
C GLN A 746 27.54 -4.94 9.81
N TYR A 747 26.88 -5.49 8.82
CA TYR A 747 25.41 -5.63 8.88
C TYR A 747 25.03 -6.76 9.81
N ASN A 748 23.97 -6.56 10.61
CA ASN A 748 23.48 -7.58 11.53
C ASN A 748 22.55 -8.62 10.85
N ASP A 749 22.15 -8.37 9.62
CA ASP A 749 21.27 -9.22 8.81
C ASP A 749 22.06 -10.05 7.79
N VAL A 750 23.03 -10.83 8.27
CA VAL A 750 23.90 -11.67 7.43
C VAL A 750 23.18 -12.91 6.87
N ASN A 751 22.00 -13.23 7.40
CA ASN A 751 21.20 -14.39 7.00
C ASN A 751 19.82 -13.93 6.47
N PRO A 752 19.69 -13.67 5.15
CA PRO A 752 18.50 -13.08 4.58
C PRO A 752 17.34 -14.06 4.33
N ASN A 753 17.54 -15.36 4.50
CA ASN A 753 16.55 -16.40 4.15
C ASN A 753 15.91 -17.05 5.39
N VAL A 754 15.82 -16.30 6.48
CA VAL A 754 15.19 -16.75 7.72
C VAL A 754 14.10 -15.80 8.15
N TYR A 755 13.17 -16.26 8.96
CA TYR A 755 12.15 -15.41 9.54
C TYR A 755 12.77 -14.17 10.21
N GLY A 756 12.18 -13.01 9.98
CA GLY A 756 12.69 -11.72 10.46
C GLY A 756 13.61 -10.99 9.48
N ALA A 757 14.03 -11.62 8.39
CA ALA A 757 14.86 -11.04 7.35
C ALA A 757 14.06 -10.39 6.22
N VAL A 758 14.77 -9.87 5.23
CA VAL A 758 14.23 -9.53 3.91
C VAL A 758 14.95 -10.36 2.86
N SER A 759 14.24 -11.34 2.33
CA SER A 759 14.80 -12.30 1.39
C SER A 759 14.90 -11.74 -0.02
N ARG A 760 15.89 -12.23 -0.76
CA ARG A 760 15.74 -12.25 -2.22
C ARG A 760 14.67 -13.28 -2.59
N PHE A 761 13.90 -13.04 -3.64
CA PHE A 761 12.93 -14.01 -4.12
C PHE A 761 12.86 -14.07 -5.65
N SER A 762 12.41 -15.22 -6.13
CA SER A 762 12.19 -15.55 -7.54
C SER A 762 10.95 -16.42 -7.61
N VAL A 763 9.83 -15.85 -8.05
CA VAL A 763 8.53 -16.52 -8.04
C VAL A 763 7.85 -16.44 -9.40
N PHE A 764 7.08 -17.49 -9.72
CA PHE A 764 6.25 -17.57 -10.91
C PHE A 764 4.79 -17.62 -10.49
N ASP A 765 3.96 -16.88 -11.23
CA ASP A 765 2.50 -16.88 -11.07
C ASP A 765 1.88 -17.27 -12.42
N ALA A 766 0.76 -17.99 -12.40
CA ALA A 766 0.06 -18.41 -13.62
C ALA A 766 -1.43 -18.11 -13.51
N LYS A 767 -2.06 -17.74 -14.63
CA LYS A 767 -3.50 -17.52 -14.73
C LYS A 767 -4.03 -18.09 -16.05
N LEU A 768 -5.18 -18.71 -15.97
CA LEU A 768 -5.99 -19.14 -17.11
C LEU A 768 -7.34 -18.42 -17.02
N LEU A 769 -7.72 -17.74 -18.09
CA LEU A 769 -9.02 -17.08 -18.22
C LEU A 769 -9.77 -17.71 -19.39
N TYR A 770 -11.00 -18.18 -19.13
CA TYR A 770 -11.90 -18.73 -20.13
C TYR A 770 -13.21 -17.92 -20.20
N ARG A 771 -13.47 -17.31 -21.36
CA ARG A 771 -14.72 -16.61 -21.66
C ARG A 771 -15.77 -17.62 -22.08
N VAL A 772 -16.68 -17.95 -21.18
CA VAL A 772 -17.77 -18.92 -21.37
C VAL A 772 -18.82 -18.37 -22.35
N SER A 773 -19.10 -17.06 -22.24
CA SER A 773 -19.96 -16.29 -23.15
C SER A 773 -19.39 -14.87 -23.30
N ARG A 774 -20.14 -13.98 -23.91
CA ARG A 774 -19.78 -12.56 -23.96
C ARG A 774 -19.80 -11.89 -22.60
N GLU A 775 -20.69 -12.35 -21.71
CA GLU A 775 -20.93 -11.79 -20.39
C GLU A 775 -20.22 -12.58 -19.28
N TRP A 776 -19.97 -13.88 -19.47
CA TRP A 776 -19.44 -14.76 -18.44
C TRP A 776 -18.00 -15.16 -18.70
N SER A 777 -17.17 -15.04 -17.69
CA SER A 777 -15.81 -15.58 -17.71
C SER A 777 -15.52 -16.36 -16.43
N ALA A 778 -14.65 -17.36 -16.53
CA ALA A 778 -14.14 -18.16 -15.43
C ALA A 778 -12.61 -18.10 -15.42
N SER A 779 -12.01 -18.03 -14.25
CA SER A 779 -10.57 -17.99 -14.11
C SER A 779 -10.05 -19.05 -13.14
N LEU A 780 -8.84 -19.54 -13.40
CA LEU A 780 -8.05 -20.36 -12.49
C LEU A 780 -6.66 -19.73 -12.39
N GLY A 781 -6.16 -19.59 -11.17
CA GLY A 781 -4.89 -18.93 -10.90
C GLY A 781 -4.04 -19.64 -9.87
N ILE A 782 -2.74 -19.48 -9.99
CA ILE A 782 -1.76 -19.95 -9.00
C ILE A 782 -0.73 -18.85 -8.81
N ASN A 783 -0.58 -18.35 -7.59
CA ASN A 783 0.54 -17.50 -7.21
C ASN A 783 1.63 -18.34 -6.55
N ASN A 784 2.89 -17.97 -6.77
CA ASN A 784 4.06 -18.67 -6.24
C ASN A 784 4.06 -20.17 -6.62
N LEU A 785 3.98 -20.45 -7.91
CA LEU A 785 3.91 -21.81 -8.48
C LEU A 785 5.00 -22.74 -7.95
N GLY A 786 6.22 -22.21 -7.71
CA GLY A 786 7.34 -22.93 -7.16
C GLY A 786 7.28 -23.20 -5.67
N ASN A 787 6.28 -22.69 -4.96
CA ASN A 787 6.19 -22.73 -3.49
C ASN A 787 7.45 -22.21 -2.78
N PHE A 788 8.01 -21.10 -3.30
CA PHE A 788 9.21 -20.49 -2.75
C PHE A 788 8.89 -19.81 -1.42
N LYS A 789 9.67 -20.09 -0.37
CA LYS A 789 9.55 -19.47 0.94
C LYS A 789 10.42 -18.22 1.01
N TYR A 790 9.82 -17.09 1.34
CA TYR A 790 10.54 -15.82 1.46
C TYR A 790 9.86 -14.87 2.45
N TYR A 791 10.64 -13.90 2.91
CA TYR A 791 10.24 -12.94 3.92
C TYR A 791 10.40 -11.53 3.38
N VAL A 792 9.45 -10.66 3.66
CA VAL A 792 9.56 -9.25 3.33
C VAL A 792 9.19 -8.41 4.55
N ASN A 793 10.20 -8.07 5.32
CA ASN A 793 10.22 -7.10 6.41
C ASN A 793 9.10 -7.23 7.48
N PRO A 794 9.26 -8.05 8.47
CA PRO A 794 9.97 -9.32 8.62
C PRO A 794 9.08 -10.53 8.37
N ASN A 795 7.86 -10.28 7.88
CA ASN A 795 6.79 -11.28 7.80
C ASN A 795 7.07 -12.34 6.72
N PRO A 796 6.66 -13.58 6.93
CA PRO A 796 6.58 -14.55 5.84
C PRO A 796 5.56 -14.07 4.80
N TYR A 797 5.82 -14.39 3.54
CA TYR A 797 4.91 -14.13 2.43
C TYR A 797 4.12 -15.38 2.08
N PRO A 798 2.97 -15.21 1.37
CA PRO A 798 2.15 -16.34 0.96
C PRO A 798 2.97 -17.40 0.21
N GLN A 799 2.82 -18.63 0.62
CA GLN A 799 3.31 -19.79 -0.10
C GLN A 799 2.42 -20.01 -1.33
N ARG A 800 2.44 -21.20 -1.96
CA ARG A 800 1.63 -21.44 -3.14
C ARG A 800 0.14 -21.24 -2.83
N THR A 801 -0.48 -20.30 -3.56
CA THR A 801 -1.90 -19.96 -3.39
C THR A 801 -2.65 -20.25 -4.69
N PHE A 802 -3.77 -20.95 -4.59
CA PHE A 802 -4.66 -21.26 -5.69
C PHE A 802 -5.85 -20.29 -5.66
N PHE A 803 -6.28 -19.86 -6.84
CA PHE A 803 -7.44 -19.01 -7.06
C PHE A 803 -8.41 -19.64 -8.04
N ALA A 804 -9.69 -19.45 -7.83
CA ALA A 804 -10.74 -19.75 -8.79
C ALA A 804 -11.79 -18.64 -8.75
N GLY A 805 -12.17 -18.12 -9.91
CA GLY A 805 -13.10 -17.00 -10.02
C GLY A 805 -14.15 -17.23 -11.11
N LEU A 806 -15.30 -16.61 -10.91
CA LEU A 806 -16.39 -16.50 -11.88
C LEU A 806 -16.81 -15.03 -11.95
N LYS A 807 -16.85 -14.47 -13.15
CA LYS A 807 -17.16 -13.06 -13.40
C LYS A 807 -18.28 -12.93 -14.42
N TYR A 808 -19.18 -11.98 -14.18
CA TYR A 808 -20.23 -11.53 -15.10
C TYR A 808 -20.02 -10.06 -15.43
N ASP A 809 -19.93 -9.71 -16.71
CA ASP A 809 -19.78 -8.34 -17.21
C ASP A 809 -20.85 -8.08 -18.29
N LEU A 810 -21.70 -7.04 -18.11
CA LEU A 810 -22.77 -6.64 -19.03
C LEU A 810 -22.54 -5.25 -19.59
#